data_a82f9f9db99d1a266d91acfe4dc53340
#
_entry.id   a82f9f9db99d1a266d91acfe4dc53340
#
_cell.length_a   1.000
_cell.length_b   1.000
_cell.length_c   1.000
_cell.angle_alpha   90.00
_cell.angle_beta   90.00
_cell.angle_gamma   90.00
#
_symmetry.space_group_name_H-M   'P 1'
#
loop_
_entity.id
_entity.type
_entity.pdbx_description
1 polymer ?
#
loop_
_entity_poly.entity_id
_entity_poly.type
_entity_poly.pdbx_seq_one_letter_code
_entity_poly.pdbx_strand_id
1 'polypeptide(L)'
;MKRSIYTLALQMVITICMLFVPICSQAQINGLVQGKLPNGLTYYILRDPSNAGEVNFYLYQNVGAILETNKQYGLAHFLEHMAFNATEHFPHGVMTYLRDHSLVFNAQTGINETRFQVNNVPVADSEVTASMMWLLKDWCNGIKILPKDVEKEANIISEEWRQSRNVNKRLTEAIAPYIYNHSDYATHNVIGSEKQIHSYTAKDIKAFYQQWYRPELQYVAIIGDIEPTEYEKEVKRIFGAIPASKKPITRENALIPENDTPLYYRFIDKENTSNSVGIYQRNLAITDPTKRDVVGDQLKARLFQRLASQELAMLRNDAKEEFITATVSYSPLVRQYDQNAWDFVPYAGKEQAALKQILAIRERIYRQGFDSEEFEQAKEALYNEMKPLMESDNLGTPDNWMDVFKQNYLYGMPLESFHQQIRRSVESLVDMEVEDLNAWVRSWMNDKNLSFITYSANPSDMNVPLAQFQKILAEVKEDPVLTFDKPASISQLIDYKITPGKINKSTLIKDMNVTEWTLSNGAKVLYKYLPDARKTIYFVGSAMGGNSLVNSKDLPSEKAMQSLIMQSGLYKYSRNQLYEWLQNKDIQLSLSINDYTDGVGGNTTVAHAEDFFQYLHLVLTKQNFNPAVFNKFVEKSKYLYSNRSKTGMSAVQDSINTILYPPSEDNPREDLAFYNRMRLQDLPRLFNDRFGNAAYFTFCLVGALPEQEARQIIEKYVASLPGTPGVAPRQYKLKNISSPKREITCELEADLEGDLGEIELAFTNDKPLSAKEQTALNVVKDLVQARLFDELREKEGGVYSIAVDADYQQVPRFMEELKIHFTTEREKATRMKQRAYEILAEIRTNAFSEENFKKVYIPLVIEQEAQQKAERDTTESTEETDPMLWIAMLNAYVEGHKSNSKDAPEVINFRDITRKDIADVLDKLMEGAKKRDITVKSKQEQYSDF
;
A
#
# COMPACT_ATOMS: atom_id res chain seq x y z
N MET A 1 19.01 42.73 32.89
CA MET A 1 18.24 42.58 34.15
C MET A 1 16.89 41.91 34.01
N LYS A 2 16.20 41.89 32.87
CA LYS A 2 14.95 41.15 32.67
C LYS A 2 15.13 39.66 32.37
N ARG A 3 16.24 39.18 31.85
CA ARG A 3 16.54 37.77 31.62
C ARG A 3 16.86 36.95 32.88
N SER A 4 17.38 37.65 33.94
CA SER A 4 17.78 36.99 35.20
C SER A 4 16.56 36.64 36.12
N ILE A 5 15.43 37.30 35.93
CA ILE A 5 14.24 37.10 36.78
C ILE A 5 13.40 35.89 36.27
N TYR A 6 13.39 35.67 34.97
CA TYR A 6 12.71 34.49 34.39
C TYR A 6 13.46 33.17 34.68
N THR A 7 14.80 33.23 34.73
CA THR A 7 15.59 32.03 35.06
C THR A 7 15.47 31.66 36.56
N LEU A 8 15.35 32.64 37.45
CA LEU A 8 15.12 32.36 38.89
C LEU A 8 13.68 31.85 39.17
N ALA A 9 12.68 32.37 38.47
CA ALA A 9 11.30 31.90 38.61
C ALA A 9 11.14 30.48 38.07
N LEU A 10 11.83 30.15 36.97
CA LEU A 10 11.79 28.80 36.40
C LEU A 10 12.53 27.78 37.29
N GLN A 11 13.67 28.17 37.89
CA GLN A 11 14.39 27.35 38.88
C GLN A 11 13.61 27.12 40.18
N MET A 12 12.84 28.10 40.66
CA MET A 12 11.96 27.91 41.83
C MET A 12 10.79 26.97 41.55
N VAL A 13 10.21 27.03 40.38
CA VAL A 13 9.14 26.09 39.98
C VAL A 13 9.67 24.65 39.84
N ILE A 14 10.88 24.50 39.28
CA ILE A 14 11.52 23.17 39.16
C ILE A 14 11.91 22.61 40.55
N THR A 15 12.32 23.45 41.50
CA THR A 15 12.73 22.96 42.85
C THR A 15 11.52 22.59 43.71
N ILE A 16 10.36 23.19 43.51
CA ILE A 16 9.10 22.80 44.18
C ILE A 16 8.51 21.52 43.63
N CYS A 17 8.74 21.21 42.31
CA CYS A 17 8.33 19.97 41.70
C CYS A 17 9.24 18.76 42.09
N MET A 18 10.45 18.97 42.60
CA MET A 18 11.34 17.87 43.03
C MET A 18 11.10 17.35 44.46
N LEU A 19 10.13 17.87 45.21
CA LEU A 19 9.70 17.33 46.53
C LEU A 19 8.47 16.43 46.49
N PHE A 20 7.88 16.23 45.33
CA PHE A 20 6.97 15.12 45.08
C PHE A 20 7.75 14.02 44.39
N VAL A 21 8.15 12.99 45.11
CA VAL A 21 8.50 11.70 44.52
C VAL A 21 7.39 11.34 43.56
N PRO A 22 7.61 11.27 42.24
CA PRO A 22 6.63 10.69 41.37
C PRO A 22 6.60 9.21 41.72
N ILE A 23 5.60 8.79 42.50
CA ILE A 23 5.04 7.49 42.24
C ILE A 23 4.74 7.56 40.75
N CYS A 24 5.47 6.82 39.91
CA CYS A 24 5.11 6.57 38.53
C CYS A 24 3.74 5.90 38.53
N SER A 25 2.69 6.68 38.63
CA SER A 25 1.37 6.26 38.16
C SER A 25 1.54 6.21 36.65
N GLN A 26 1.87 5.03 36.09
CA GLN A 26 1.52 4.76 34.69
C GLN A 26 0.06 5.22 34.55
N ALA A 27 -0.18 6.17 33.68
CA ALA A 27 -1.53 6.61 33.39
C ALA A 27 -2.27 5.37 32.91
N GLN A 28 -3.13 4.82 33.78
CA GLN A 28 -3.85 3.59 33.50
C GLN A 28 -4.77 3.88 32.32
N ILE A 29 -4.56 3.19 31.20
CA ILE A 29 -5.41 3.31 30.01
C ILE A 29 -6.83 2.95 30.46
N ASN A 30 -7.74 3.88 30.31
CA ASN A 30 -9.13 3.66 30.69
C ASN A 30 -9.71 2.51 29.84
N GLY A 31 -10.29 1.52 30.49
CA GLY A 31 -10.86 0.35 29.82
C GLY A 31 -9.84 -0.74 29.43
N LEU A 32 -8.57 -0.64 29.82
CA LEU A 32 -7.59 -1.72 29.63
C LEU A 32 -7.46 -2.57 30.91
N VAL A 33 -7.68 -3.88 30.76
CA VAL A 33 -7.39 -4.91 31.75
C VAL A 33 -6.31 -5.83 31.22
N GLN A 34 -5.26 -6.04 31.98
CA GLN A 34 -4.16 -6.95 31.62
C GLN A 34 -3.80 -7.86 32.80
N GLY A 35 -3.24 -9.01 32.48
CA GLY A 35 -2.73 -9.90 33.51
C GLY A 35 -1.97 -11.10 32.97
N LYS A 36 -1.46 -11.89 33.91
CA LYS A 36 -0.81 -13.17 33.62
C LYS A 36 -1.44 -14.25 34.48
N LEU A 37 -1.91 -15.32 33.86
CA LEU A 37 -2.51 -16.46 34.54
C LEU A 37 -1.45 -17.33 35.25
N PRO A 38 -1.85 -18.13 36.23
CA PRO A 38 -0.91 -19.03 36.96
C PRO A 38 -0.20 -20.06 36.05
N ASN A 39 -0.80 -20.40 34.91
CA ASN A 39 -0.19 -21.26 33.90
C ASN A 39 0.82 -20.56 32.97
N GLY A 40 0.98 -19.24 33.09
CA GLY A 40 1.95 -18.47 32.35
C GLY A 40 1.36 -17.68 31.18
N LEU A 41 0.10 -17.90 30.77
CA LEU A 41 -0.54 -17.17 29.67
C LEU A 41 -0.78 -15.72 30.08
N THR A 42 -0.42 -14.80 29.17
CA THR A 42 -0.68 -13.35 29.31
C THR A 42 -1.98 -12.97 28.61
N TYR A 43 -2.70 -11.96 29.09
CA TYR A 43 -3.89 -11.47 28.43
C TYR A 43 -3.97 -9.95 28.48
N TYR A 44 -4.59 -9.38 27.44
CA TYR A 44 -4.94 -7.97 27.30
C TYR A 44 -6.41 -7.86 26.87
N ILE A 45 -7.19 -7.05 27.55
CA ILE A 45 -8.60 -6.84 27.25
C ILE A 45 -8.83 -5.33 27.24
N LEU A 46 -9.21 -4.80 26.08
CA LEU A 46 -9.36 -3.36 25.88
C LEU A 46 -10.77 -3.02 25.44
N ARG A 47 -11.41 -2.10 26.16
CA ARG A 47 -12.61 -1.43 25.67
C ARG A 47 -12.25 -0.39 24.64
N ASP A 48 -12.73 -0.58 23.43
CA ASP A 48 -12.61 0.37 22.33
C ASP A 48 -14.00 0.72 21.80
N PRO A 49 -14.60 1.85 22.24
CA PRO A 49 -15.92 2.25 21.78
C PRO A 49 -15.95 2.75 20.34
N SER A 50 -14.80 2.98 19.69
CA SER A 50 -14.77 3.33 18.26
C SER A 50 -15.16 2.16 17.37
N ASN A 51 -15.04 0.92 17.87
CA ASN A 51 -15.54 -0.30 17.24
C ASN A 51 -16.97 -0.60 17.71
N ALA A 52 -17.90 0.33 17.50
CA ALA A 52 -19.25 0.26 18.03
C ALA A 52 -19.97 -1.05 17.68
N GLY A 53 -20.31 -1.84 18.71
CA GLY A 53 -21.01 -3.11 18.60
C GLY A 53 -20.16 -4.29 18.11
N GLU A 54 -18.84 -4.14 17.95
CA GLU A 54 -17.94 -5.19 17.47
C GLU A 54 -16.80 -5.49 18.47
N VAL A 55 -16.28 -6.71 18.39
CA VAL A 55 -15.12 -7.16 19.17
C VAL A 55 -14.16 -7.99 18.30
N ASN A 56 -12.87 -7.78 18.51
CA ASN A 56 -11.79 -8.49 17.80
C ASN A 56 -11.07 -9.42 18.78
N PHE A 57 -10.74 -10.62 18.32
CA PHE A 57 -10.09 -11.67 19.09
C PHE A 57 -8.75 -12.05 18.47
N TYR A 58 -7.68 -12.04 19.28
CA TYR A 58 -6.33 -12.33 18.83
C TYR A 58 -5.63 -13.35 19.74
N LEU A 59 -4.92 -14.27 19.11
CA LEU A 59 -3.89 -15.06 19.76
C LEU A 59 -2.53 -14.71 19.13
N TYR A 60 -1.60 -14.30 19.97
CA TYR A 60 -0.20 -14.19 19.61
C TYR A 60 0.57 -15.36 20.19
N GLN A 61 1.26 -16.07 19.32
CA GLN A 61 2.13 -17.19 19.65
C GLN A 61 3.58 -16.78 19.42
N ASN A 62 4.39 -16.71 20.48
CA ASN A 62 5.81 -16.39 20.40
C ASN A 62 6.63 -17.58 19.86
N VAL A 63 6.16 -18.18 18.79
CA VAL A 63 6.75 -19.31 18.07
C VAL A 63 6.58 -19.09 16.58
N GLY A 64 7.66 -19.25 15.84
CA GLY A 64 7.69 -19.16 14.39
C GLY A 64 8.74 -20.10 13.83
N ALA A 65 9.02 -20.00 12.54
CA ALA A 65 9.91 -20.90 11.82
C ALA A 65 11.32 -21.02 12.42
N ILE A 66 11.84 -19.97 13.07
CA ILE A 66 13.19 -19.95 13.67
C ILE A 66 13.41 -21.00 14.76
N LEU A 67 12.35 -21.59 15.31
CA LEU A 67 12.42 -22.60 16.35
C LEU A 67 12.37 -24.04 15.78
N GLU A 68 12.25 -24.18 14.49
CA GLU A 68 12.28 -25.45 13.80
C GLU A 68 13.69 -26.02 13.73
N THR A 69 13.82 -27.32 13.78
CA THR A 69 15.07 -28.00 13.43
C THR A 69 15.14 -28.25 11.92
N ASN A 70 16.31 -28.62 11.41
CA ASN A 70 16.52 -28.93 9.99
C ASN A 70 15.56 -30.01 9.42
N LYS A 71 14.92 -30.81 10.30
CA LYS A 71 13.91 -31.79 9.91
C LYS A 71 12.48 -31.30 10.05
N GLN A 72 12.29 -30.04 10.43
CA GLN A 72 11.00 -29.46 10.78
C GLN A 72 10.65 -28.23 9.97
N TYR A 73 11.44 -27.85 8.95
CA TYR A 73 11.21 -26.65 8.18
C TYR A 73 9.80 -26.61 7.57
N GLY A 74 9.04 -25.57 7.92
CA GLY A 74 7.65 -25.37 7.52
C GLY A 74 6.62 -25.93 8.51
N LEU A 75 7.00 -26.57 9.64
CA LEU A 75 6.04 -27.11 10.60
C LEU A 75 5.26 -26.02 11.35
N ALA A 76 5.86 -24.87 11.62
CA ALA A 76 5.15 -23.76 12.25
C ALA A 76 3.98 -23.28 11.38
N HIS A 77 4.22 -23.14 10.07
CA HIS A 77 3.21 -22.78 9.08
C HIS A 77 2.19 -23.90 8.86
N PHE A 78 2.65 -25.15 8.76
CA PHE A 78 1.74 -26.30 8.66
C PHE A 78 0.77 -26.36 9.86
N LEU A 79 1.26 -26.09 11.06
CA LEU A 79 0.44 -26.06 12.26
C LEU A 79 -0.58 -24.90 12.24
N GLU A 80 -0.24 -23.77 11.64
CA GLU A 80 -1.19 -22.68 11.39
C GLU A 80 -2.36 -23.14 10.54
N HIS A 81 -2.12 -23.84 9.42
CA HIS A 81 -3.17 -24.44 8.58
C HIS A 81 -4.02 -25.44 9.36
N MET A 82 -3.38 -26.28 10.18
CA MET A 82 -4.09 -27.25 11.02
C MET A 82 -5.03 -26.59 12.03
N ALA A 83 -4.78 -25.36 12.45
CA ALA A 83 -5.61 -24.63 13.39
C ALA A 83 -6.99 -24.26 12.84
N PHE A 84 -7.17 -24.28 11.52
CA PHE A 84 -8.47 -24.03 10.85
C PHE A 84 -9.24 -25.31 10.56
N ASN A 85 -8.67 -26.48 10.83
CA ASN A 85 -9.33 -27.77 10.75
C ASN A 85 -10.05 -28.11 12.06
N ALA A 86 -10.20 -29.40 12.37
CA ALA A 86 -10.90 -29.83 13.57
C ALA A 86 -10.16 -29.46 14.86
N THR A 87 -10.87 -28.89 15.82
CA THR A 87 -10.38 -28.60 17.18
C THR A 87 -11.26 -29.28 18.24
N GLU A 88 -10.99 -29.04 19.51
CA GLU A 88 -11.74 -29.66 20.61
C GLU A 88 -13.21 -29.24 20.58
N HIS A 89 -13.49 -27.93 20.41
CA HIS A 89 -14.87 -27.40 20.39
C HIS A 89 -15.45 -27.24 18.99
N PHE A 90 -14.62 -27.32 17.95
CA PHE A 90 -15.03 -27.22 16.55
C PHE A 90 -14.71 -28.51 15.79
N PRO A 91 -15.42 -29.64 16.07
CA PRO A 91 -15.08 -30.94 15.49
C PRO A 91 -15.34 -31.05 13.98
N HIS A 92 -16.13 -30.15 13.41
CA HIS A 92 -16.44 -30.08 11.97
C HIS A 92 -15.52 -29.14 11.18
N GLY A 93 -14.56 -28.50 11.87
CA GLY A 93 -13.58 -27.56 11.31
C GLY A 93 -13.89 -26.10 11.67
N VAL A 94 -12.86 -25.41 12.09
CA VAL A 94 -12.89 -23.97 12.41
C VAL A 94 -13.25 -23.13 11.19
N MET A 95 -12.64 -23.43 10.03
CA MET A 95 -12.90 -22.74 8.76
C MET A 95 -14.37 -22.74 8.41
N THR A 96 -15.04 -23.90 8.54
CA THR A 96 -16.46 -24.05 8.28
C THR A 96 -17.28 -23.17 9.21
N TYR A 97 -16.99 -23.21 10.53
CA TYR A 97 -17.71 -22.39 11.50
C TYR A 97 -17.58 -20.90 11.22
N LEU A 98 -16.36 -20.41 10.99
CA LEU A 98 -16.10 -18.98 10.74
C LEU A 98 -16.84 -18.48 9.50
N ARG A 99 -16.87 -19.27 8.44
CA ARG A 99 -17.60 -18.94 7.20
C ARG A 99 -19.10 -18.98 7.35
N ASP A 100 -19.60 -20.02 8.04
CA ASP A 100 -21.06 -20.17 8.26
C ASP A 100 -21.64 -18.98 9.06
N HIS A 101 -20.79 -18.32 9.88
CA HIS A 101 -21.16 -17.11 10.62
C HIS A 101 -20.65 -15.82 9.96
N SER A 102 -20.09 -15.90 8.75
CA SER A 102 -19.59 -14.74 7.98
C SER A 102 -18.55 -13.88 8.73
N LEU A 103 -17.72 -14.52 9.54
CA LEU A 103 -16.71 -13.83 10.35
C LEU A 103 -15.46 -13.55 9.51
N VAL A 104 -14.86 -12.40 9.74
CA VAL A 104 -13.57 -12.01 9.14
C VAL A 104 -12.45 -12.59 9.98
N PHE A 105 -11.58 -13.38 9.38
CA PHE A 105 -10.49 -14.04 10.09
C PHE A 105 -9.22 -14.07 9.26
N ASN A 106 -8.09 -14.19 9.94
CA ASN A 106 -6.79 -14.39 9.30
C ASN A 106 -5.82 -15.08 10.28
N ALA A 107 -4.77 -15.68 9.73
CA ALA A 107 -3.60 -16.09 10.49
C ALA A 107 -2.35 -15.82 9.67
N GLN A 108 -1.23 -15.71 10.36
CA GLN A 108 0.07 -15.49 9.72
C GLN A 108 1.17 -16.11 10.55
N THR A 109 1.96 -16.97 9.92
CA THR A 109 3.23 -17.47 10.48
C THR A 109 4.38 -16.64 9.93
N GLY A 110 5.15 -16.09 10.85
CA GLY A 110 6.41 -15.42 10.54
C GLY A 110 7.61 -16.24 10.99
N ILE A 111 8.80 -15.68 10.77
CA ILE A 111 10.03 -16.33 11.20
C ILE A 111 10.14 -16.41 12.74
N ASN A 112 9.59 -15.45 13.45
CA ASN A 112 9.69 -15.35 14.90
C ASN A 112 8.40 -15.66 15.67
N GLU A 113 7.24 -15.60 15.05
CA GLU A 113 5.93 -15.62 15.70
C GLU A 113 4.82 -16.10 14.78
N THR A 114 3.72 -16.54 15.36
CA THR A 114 2.48 -16.83 14.66
C THR A 114 1.34 -16.03 15.30
N ARG A 115 0.48 -15.41 14.51
CA ARG A 115 -0.70 -14.65 14.95
C ARG A 115 -1.96 -15.26 14.33
N PHE A 116 -3.00 -15.39 15.15
CA PHE A 116 -4.36 -15.74 14.72
C PHE A 116 -5.32 -14.64 15.11
N GLN A 117 -6.31 -14.38 14.29
CA GLN A 117 -7.29 -13.33 14.55
C GLN A 117 -8.67 -13.65 13.98
N VAL A 118 -9.71 -13.19 14.69
CA VAL A 118 -11.07 -13.07 14.19
C VAL A 118 -11.53 -11.65 14.48
N ASN A 119 -11.92 -10.93 13.43
CA ASN A 119 -12.23 -9.51 13.50
C ASN A 119 -13.73 -9.25 13.33
N ASN A 120 -14.18 -8.11 13.82
CA ASN A 120 -15.52 -7.56 13.63
C ASN A 120 -16.64 -8.53 14.05
N VAL A 121 -16.43 -9.23 15.17
CA VAL A 121 -17.44 -10.16 15.74
C VAL A 121 -18.53 -9.33 16.40
N PRO A 122 -19.81 -9.50 16.02
CA PRO A 122 -20.91 -8.72 16.61
C PRO A 122 -21.06 -9.01 18.11
N VAL A 123 -20.92 -7.99 18.96
CA VAL A 123 -21.09 -8.13 20.42
C VAL A 123 -22.51 -8.54 20.79
N ALA A 124 -23.51 -8.15 19.99
CA ALA A 124 -24.90 -8.50 20.19
C ALA A 124 -25.17 -10.02 20.05
N ASP A 125 -24.31 -10.75 19.33
CA ASP A 125 -24.41 -12.21 19.22
C ASP A 125 -23.54 -12.87 20.31
N SER A 126 -24.17 -13.09 21.47
CA SER A 126 -23.50 -13.67 22.63
C SER A 126 -23.08 -15.13 22.44
N GLU A 127 -23.71 -15.87 21.51
CA GLU A 127 -23.34 -17.26 21.21
C GLU A 127 -22.08 -17.30 20.38
N VAL A 128 -21.99 -16.45 19.34
CA VAL A 128 -20.80 -16.32 18.51
C VAL A 128 -19.63 -15.79 19.31
N THR A 129 -19.80 -14.74 20.12
CA THR A 129 -18.72 -14.19 20.96
C THR A 129 -18.21 -15.20 21.98
N ALA A 130 -19.10 -16.00 22.60
CA ALA A 130 -18.71 -17.10 23.50
C ALA A 130 -17.94 -18.19 22.72
N SER A 131 -18.35 -18.50 21.50
CA SER A 131 -17.64 -19.46 20.64
C SER A 131 -16.23 -18.98 20.28
N MET A 132 -16.02 -17.66 20.07
CA MET A 132 -14.68 -17.11 19.81
C MET A 132 -13.75 -17.25 21.01
N MET A 133 -14.25 -17.16 22.23
CA MET A 133 -13.44 -17.45 23.43
C MET A 133 -12.96 -18.91 23.47
N TRP A 134 -13.82 -19.86 23.10
CA TRP A 134 -13.44 -21.27 22.96
C TRP A 134 -12.51 -21.51 21.79
N LEU A 135 -12.69 -20.81 20.68
CA LEU A 135 -11.77 -20.86 19.53
C LEU A 135 -10.35 -20.43 19.90
N LEU A 136 -10.21 -19.27 20.57
CA LEU A 136 -8.90 -18.82 21.07
C LEU A 136 -8.27 -19.87 21.99
N LYS A 137 -9.05 -20.46 22.90
CA LYS A 137 -8.58 -21.55 23.79
C LYS A 137 -8.14 -22.77 22.98
N ASP A 138 -8.86 -23.15 21.95
CA ASP A 138 -8.52 -24.30 21.13
C ASP A 138 -7.27 -24.03 20.28
N TRP A 139 -7.08 -22.85 19.79
CA TRP A 139 -5.81 -22.44 19.16
C TRP A 139 -4.64 -22.52 20.14
N CYS A 140 -4.85 -22.15 21.41
CA CYS A 140 -3.82 -22.29 22.44
C CYS A 140 -3.48 -23.76 22.75
N ASN A 141 -4.48 -24.63 22.92
CA ASN A 141 -4.30 -25.99 23.46
C ASN A 141 -5.44 -26.97 23.11
N GLY A 142 -6.01 -26.92 21.89
CA GLY A 142 -7.14 -27.80 21.51
C GLY A 142 -7.13 -28.21 20.04
N ILE A 143 -6.10 -27.95 19.28
CA ILE A 143 -5.98 -28.33 17.87
C ILE A 143 -5.91 -29.86 17.75
N LYS A 144 -6.83 -30.47 16.96
CA LYS A 144 -6.81 -31.91 16.65
C LYS A 144 -6.07 -32.13 15.34
N ILE A 145 -4.93 -32.79 15.45
CA ILE A 145 -4.09 -33.09 14.29
C ILE A 145 -4.47 -34.48 13.79
N LEU A 146 -5.44 -34.53 12.85
CA LEU A 146 -5.94 -35.78 12.28
C LEU A 146 -5.20 -36.13 10.99
N PRO A 147 -4.85 -37.42 10.75
CA PRO A 147 -4.10 -37.81 9.54
C PRO A 147 -4.75 -37.38 8.23
N LYS A 148 -6.09 -37.42 8.12
CA LYS A 148 -6.84 -36.99 6.92
C LYS A 148 -6.70 -35.50 6.64
N ASP A 149 -6.67 -34.67 7.71
CA ASP A 149 -6.55 -33.22 7.59
C ASP A 149 -5.10 -32.85 7.23
N VAL A 150 -4.11 -33.58 7.71
CA VAL A 150 -2.70 -33.45 7.34
C VAL A 150 -2.48 -33.69 5.84
N GLU A 151 -3.08 -34.77 5.30
CA GLU A 151 -2.99 -35.07 3.86
C GLU A 151 -3.65 -33.97 3.01
N LYS A 152 -4.82 -33.48 3.42
CA LYS A 152 -5.52 -32.39 2.74
C LYS A 152 -4.67 -31.12 2.76
N GLU A 153 -4.19 -30.70 3.94
CA GLU A 153 -3.44 -29.45 4.09
C GLU A 153 -2.08 -29.51 3.38
N ALA A 154 -1.43 -30.68 3.33
CA ALA A 154 -0.19 -30.82 2.56
C ALA A 154 -0.38 -30.43 1.09
N ASN A 155 -1.51 -30.79 0.47
CA ASN A 155 -1.81 -30.39 -0.90
C ASN A 155 -2.06 -28.88 -1.02
N ILE A 156 -2.81 -28.28 -0.09
CA ILE A 156 -3.11 -26.83 -0.08
C ILE A 156 -1.81 -26.03 0.11
N ILE A 157 -0.96 -26.42 1.06
CA ILE A 157 0.32 -25.75 1.31
C ILE A 157 1.27 -25.91 0.11
N SER A 158 1.23 -27.05 -0.60
CA SER A 158 2.01 -27.25 -1.82
C SER A 158 1.57 -26.31 -2.94
N GLU A 159 0.25 -26.08 -3.09
CA GLU A 159 -0.23 -25.07 -4.06
C GLU A 159 0.20 -23.66 -3.68
N GLU A 160 0.15 -23.31 -2.38
CA GLU A 160 0.68 -22.04 -1.88
C GLU A 160 2.17 -21.91 -2.14
N TRP A 161 2.95 -22.96 -1.88
CA TRP A 161 4.38 -23.00 -2.15
C TRP A 161 4.66 -22.75 -3.65
N ARG A 162 3.91 -23.39 -4.56
CA ARG A 162 4.05 -23.18 -6.01
C ARG A 162 3.68 -21.75 -6.41
N GLN A 163 2.56 -21.25 -5.94
CA GLN A 163 2.12 -19.88 -6.25
C GLN A 163 3.11 -18.83 -5.75
N SER A 164 3.77 -19.08 -4.62
CA SER A 164 4.77 -18.18 -4.06
C SER A 164 6.10 -18.19 -4.82
N ARG A 165 6.40 -19.17 -5.71
CA ARG A 165 7.69 -19.36 -6.41
C ARG A 165 7.93 -18.39 -7.56
N ASN A 166 7.67 -17.10 -7.34
CA ASN A 166 8.05 -16.04 -8.27
C ASN A 166 9.53 -15.62 -8.09
N VAL A 167 10.04 -14.79 -8.99
CA VAL A 167 11.43 -14.33 -8.94
C VAL A 167 11.79 -13.64 -7.60
N ASN A 168 10.87 -12.91 -6.98
CA ASN A 168 11.13 -12.24 -5.69
C ASN A 168 11.33 -13.25 -4.55
N LYS A 169 10.58 -14.34 -4.55
CA LYS A 169 10.75 -15.42 -3.55
C LYS A 169 12.09 -16.13 -3.74
N ARG A 170 12.42 -16.50 -4.99
CA ARG A 170 13.73 -17.11 -5.31
C ARG A 170 14.88 -16.18 -4.94
N LEU A 171 14.73 -14.87 -5.21
CA LEU A 171 15.68 -13.85 -4.80
C LEU A 171 15.88 -13.84 -3.29
N THR A 172 14.79 -13.71 -2.53
CA THR A 172 14.85 -13.64 -1.06
C THR A 172 15.54 -14.86 -0.47
N GLU A 173 15.24 -16.05 -0.98
CA GLU A 173 15.88 -17.29 -0.54
C GLU A 173 17.37 -17.34 -0.90
N ALA A 174 17.75 -16.91 -2.12
CA ALA A 174 19.13 -16.93 -2.58
C ALA A 174 20.04 -15.94 -1.84
N ILE A 175 19.49 -14.75 -1.47
CA ILE A 175 20.28 -13.73 -0.75
C ILE A 175 20.29 -13.92 0.77
N ALA A 176 19.36 -14.69 1.33
CA ALA A 176 19.22 -14.89 2.77
C ALA A 176 20.56 -15.27 3.47
N PRO A 177 21.42 -16.19 2.91
CA PRO A 177 22.72 -16.50 3.51
C PRO A 177 23.65 -15.29 3.67
N TYR A 178 23.51 -14.31 2.79
CA TYR A 178 24.35 -13.11 2.77
C TYR A 178 23.75 -12.00 3.62
N ILE A 179 22.43 -11.86 3.63
CA ILE A 179 21.73 -10.88 4.47
C ILE A 179 21.83 -11.29 5.95
N TYR A 180 21.65 -12.57 6.25
CA TYR A 180 21.68 -13.09 7.63
C TYR A 180 23.01 -13.75 8.02
N ASN A 181 24.07 -13.48 7.26
CA ASN A 181 25.41 -14.00 7.51
C ASN A 181 25.43 -15.49 7.94
N HIS A 182 24.79 -16.35 7.15
CA HIS A 182 24.72 -17.79 7.33
C HIS A 182 24.19 -18.26 8.69
N SER A 183 23.48 -17.38 9.43
CA SER A 183 22.80 -17.77 10.69
C SER A 183 21.56 -18.63 10.43
N ASP A 184 20.89 -19.06 11.49
CA ASP A 184 19.64 -19.82 11.40
C ASP A 184 18.56 -19.05 10.63
N TYR A 185 18.53 -17.72 10.70
CA TYR A 185 17.63 -16.89 9.87
C TYR A 185 17.80 -17.10 8.37
N ALA A 186 18.97 -17.54 7.92
CA ALA A 186 19.23 -17.79 6.50
C ALA A 186 18.60 -19.08 5.97
N THR A 187 18.32 -20.03 6.84
CA THR A 187 17.87 -21.38 6.47
C THR A 187 16.42 -21.69 6.83
N HIS A 188 15.83 -20.93 7.77
CA HIS A 188 14.47 -21.14 8.24
C HIS A 188 13.44 -20.42 7.34
N ASN A 189 13.09 -21.09 6.24
CA ASN A 189 12.01 -20.64 5.36
C ASN A 189 10.66 -21.02 5.97
N VAL A 190 9.75 -20.05 6.13
CA VAL A 190 8.47 -20.22 6.82
C VAL A 190 7.62 -21.35 6.22
N ILE A 191 7.55 -21.46 4.89
CA ILE A 191 6.70 -22.46 4.21
C ILE A 191 7.41 -23.83 4.07
N GLY A 192 8.73 -23.87 4.24
CA GLY A 192 9.52 -25.08 4.00
C GLY A 192 9.72 -25.40 2.52
N SER A 193 9.93 -26.66 2.20
CA SER A 193 10.05 -27.16 0.82
C SER A 193 8.93 -28.14 0.51
N GLU A 194 8.55 -28.25 -0.77
CA GLU A 194 7.50 -29.18 -1.23
C GLU A 194 7.75 -30.62 -0.75
N LYS A 195 9.00 -31.09 -0.81
CA LYS A 195 9.38 -32.40 -0.33
C LYS A 195 9.14 -32.58 1.18
N GLN A 196 9.41 -31.56 1.98
CA GLN A 196 9.18 -31.60 3.43
C GLN A 196 7.70 -31.55 3.75
N ILE A 197 6.93 -30.68 3.09
CA ILE A 197 5.47 -30.56 3.28
C ILE A 197 4.81 -31.94 3.16
N HIS A 198 5.12 -32.72 2.13
CA HIS A 198 4.55 -34.05 1.94
C HIS A 198 5.17 -35.17 2.80
N SER A 199 6.27 -34.89 3.53
CA SER A 199 6.91 -35.86 4.40
C SER A 199 6.36 -35.91 5.82
N TYR A 200 5.60 -34.88 6.22
CA TYR A 200 5.14 -34.76 7.60
C TYR A 200 3.94 -35.65 7.90
N THR A 201 4.01 -36.29 9.06
CA THR A 201 2.91 -37.10 9.62
C THR A 201 2.21 -36.33 10.74
N ALA A 202 0.98 -36.73 11.05
CA ALA A 202 0.26 -36.17 12.21
C ALA A 202 1.05 -36.28 13.51
N LYS A 203 1.97 -37.28 13.65
CA LYS A 203 2.84 -37.43 14.80
C LYS A 203 3.90 -36.35 14.87
N ASP A 204 4.47 -35.97 13.73
CA ASP A 204 5.53 -34.97 13.67
C ASP A 204 4.96 -33.57 14.01
N ILE A 205 3.81 -33.22 13.41
CA ILE A 205 3.11 -31.95 13.67
C ILE A 205 2.66 -31.87 15.13
N LYS A 206 2.12 -32.99 15.67
CA LYS A 206 1.71 -33.06 17.07
C LYS A 206 2.88 -32.91 18.03
N ALA A 207 4.05 -33.47 17.71
CA ALA A 207 5.25 -33.31 18.52
C ALA A 207 5.70 -31.84 18.59
N PHE A 208 5.69 -31.10 17.43
CA PHE A 208 5.99 -29.67 17.37
C PHE A 208 4.96 -28.85 18.17
N TYR A 209 3.67 -29.14 17.99
CA TYR A 209 2.59 -28.50 18.74
C TYR A 209 2.76 -28.66 20.25
N GLN A 210 2.98 -29.88 20.77
CA GLN A 210 3.18 -30.16 22.18
C GLN A 210 4.45 -29.51 22.75
N GLN A 211 5.47 -29.33 21.91
CA GLN A 211 6.71 -28.71 22.32
C GLN A 211 6.57 -27.20 22.49
N TRP A 212 5.89 -26.55 21.59
CA TRP A 212 5.96 -25.11 21.44
C TRP A 212 4.68 -24.33 21.77
N TYR A 213 3.48 -24.91 21.60
CA TYR A 213 2.23 -24.25 21.96
C TYR A 213 1.98 -24.36 23.46
N ARG A 214 2.56 -23.42 24.19
CA ARG A 214 2.60 -23.42 25.66
C ARG A 214 2.10 -22.09 26.18
N PRO A 215 1.32 -22.06 27.29
CA PRO A 215 0.77 -20.83 27.84
C PRO A 215 1.80 -19.73 28.10
N GLU A 216 3.02 -20.10 28.54
CA GLU A 216 4.08 -19.12 28.80
C GLU A 216 4.66 -18.45 27.53
N LEU A 217 4.38 -18.99 26.35
CA LEU A 217 4.77 -18.41 25.04
C LEU A 217 3.59 -17.77 24.31
N GLN A 218 2.49 -17.52 25.02
CA GLN A 218 1.24 -17.03 24.43
C GLN A 218 0.72 -15.78 25.12
N TYR A 219 0.12 -14.88 24.34
CA TYR A 219 -0.87 -13.96 24.89
C TYR A 219 -2.14 -13.96 24.03
N VAL A 220 -3.28 -13.70 24.67
CA VAL A 220 -4.55 -13.42 24.03
C VAL A 220 -4.88 -11.94 24.17
N ALA A 221 -5.44 -11.34 23.13
CA ALA A 221 -5.96 -9.98 23.18
C ALA A 221 -7.43 -9.95 22.71
N ILE A 222 -8.25 -9.14 23.40
CA ILE A 222 -9.66 -8.94 23.10
C ILE A 222 -9.90 -7.42 23.08
N ILE A 223 -10.30 -6.89 21.93
CA ILE A 223 -10.38 -5.45 21.70
C ILE A 223 -11.73 -5.12 21.06
N GLY A 224 -12.54 -4.27 21.67
CA GLY A 224 -13.82 -3.88 21.08
C GLY A 224 -14.76 -3.15 22.04
N ASP A 225 -16.01 -2.98 21.64
CA ASP A 225 -17.05 -2.33 22.46
C ASP A 225 -17.60 -3.31 23.51
N ILE A 226 -16.77 -3.63 24.48
CA ILE A 226 -17.01 -4.66 25.49
C ILE A 226 -16.81 -4.12 26.91
N GLU A 227 -17.31 -4.86 27.90
CA GLU A 227 -16.98 -4.64 29.31
C GLU A 227 -15.77 -5.54 29.72
N PRO A 228 -14.57 -4.98 29.88
CA PRO A 228 -13.34 -5.77 30.07
C PRO A 228 -13.38 -6.70 31.29
N THR A 229 -14.05 -6.31 32.35
CA THR A 229 -14.12 -7.10 33.58
C THR A 229 -14.94 -8.39 33.44
N GLU A 230 -15.93 -8.40 32.56
CA GLU A 230 -16.70 -9.61 32.26
C GLU A 230 -15.87 -10.57 31.41
N TYR A 231 -15.17 -10.08 30.37
CA TYR A 231 -14.27 -10.89 29.56
C TYR A 231 -13.07 -11.41 30.38
N GLU A 232 -12.58 -10.65 31.36
CA GLU A 232 -11.52 -11.11 32.26
C GLU A 232 -11.95 -12.33 33.08
N LYS A 233 -13.18 -12.35 33.57
CA LYS A 233 -13.72 -13.52 34.27
C LYS A 233 -13.71 -14.76 33.38
N GLU A 234 -14.15 -14.59 32.12
CA GLU A 234 -14.15 -15.69 31.14
C GLU A 234 -12.73 -16.13 30.75
N VAL A 235 -11.81 -15.18 30.56
CA VAL A 235 -10.38 -15.50 30.34
C VAL A 235 -9.84 -16.34 31.50
N LYS A 236 -10.06 -15.94 32.74
CA LYS A 236 -9.61 -16.68 33.92
C LYS A 236 -10.25 -18.07 34.02
N ARG A 237 -11.53 -18.19 33.66
CA ARG A 237 -12.27 -19.44 33.68
C ARG A 237 -11.80 -20.43 32.59
N ILE A 238 -11.74 -19.95 31.34
CA ILE A 238 -11.47 -20.80 30.16
C ILE A 238 -9.98 -21.09 30.03
N PHE A 239 -9.15 -20.06 30.00
CA PHE A 239 -7.70 -20.24 29.79
C PHE A 239 -6.96 -20.64 31.06
N GLY A 240 -7.49 -20.33 32.24
CA GLY A 240 -6.96 -20.83 33.53
C GLY A 240 -7.05 -22.35 33.69
N ALA A 241 -7.95 -22.99 32.93
CA ALA A 241 -8.07 -24.45 32.89
C ALA A 241 -6.98 -25.14 32.03
N ILE A 242 -6.23 -24.39 31.21
CA ILE A 242 -5.10 -24.94 30.44
C ILE A 242 -4.00 -25.32 31.44
N PRO A 243 -3.50 -26.56 31.40
CA PRO A 243 -2.46 -27.01 32.32
C PRO A 243 -1.17 -26.20 32.20
N ALA A 244 -0.57 -25.85 33.32
CA ALA A 244 0.74 -25.22 33.30
C ALA A 244 1.81 -26.20 32.80
N SER A 245 2.77 -25.65 32.07
CA SER A 245 3.90 -26.45 31.58
C SER A 245 4.72 -27.04 32.75
N LYS A 246 4.98 -28.36 32.75
CA LYS A 246 5.78 -29.01 33.77
C LYS A 246 7.23 -28.49 33.84
N LYS A 247 7.75 -28.05 32.70
CA LYS A 247 9.06 -27.41 32.53
C LYS A 247 8.89 -26.22 31.61
N PRO A 248 8.68 -25.02 32.16
CA PRO A 248 8.59 -23.80 31.34
C PRO A 248 9.85 -23.63 30.49
N ILE A 249 9.67 -23.09 29.28
CA ILE A 249 10.76 -22.75 28.35
C ILE A 249 10.91 -21.25 28.32
N THR A 250 12.14 -20.78 28.48
CA THR A 250 12.52 -19.43 28.08
C THR A 250 13.00 -19.50 26.64
N ARG A 251 12.35 -18.77 25.75
CA ARG A 251 12.75 -18.70 24.36
C ARG A 251 14.00 -17.83 24.24
N GLU A 252 15.08 -18.39 23.73
CA GLU A 252 16.25 -17.64 23.32
C GLU A 252 16.04 -17.02 21.96
N ASN A 253 16.64 -15.83 21.73
CA ASN A 253 16.64 -15.20 20.44
C ASN A 253 17.84 -15.68 19.61
N ALA A 254 17.59 -16.04 18.35
CA ALA A 254 18.66 -16.36 17.43
C ALA A 254 19.50 -15.10 17.12
N LEU A 255 20.81 -15.28 17.03
CA LEU A 255 21.77 -14.20 16.76
C LEU A 255 22.31 -14.33 15.34
N ILE A 256 22.60 -13.18 14.73
CA ILE A 256 23.28 -13.10 13.45
C ILE A 256 24.75 -12.76 13.73
N PRO A 257 25.74 -13.57 13.29
CA PRO A 257 27.14 -13.24 13.46
C PRO A 257 27.54 -11.93 12.79
N GLU A 258 28.50 -11.22 13.36
CA GLU A 258 29.06 -10.03 12.73
C GLU A 258 30.03 -10.41 11.59
N ASN A 259 30.19 -9.49 10.62
CA ASN A 259 31.22 -9.59 9.57
C ASN A 259 31.96 -8.26 9.42
N ASP A 260 33.31 -8.34 9.36
CA ASP A 260 34.16 -7.18 9.14
C ASP A 260 34.40 -6.88 7.65
N THR A 261 34.20 -7.89 6.78
CA THR A 261 34.30 -7.76 5.32
C THR A 261 32.95 -7.91 4.71
N PRO A 262 32.58 -7.10 3.68
CA PRO A 262 31.30 -7.21 3.02
C PRO A 262 31.03 -8.59 2.46
N LEU A 263 29.86 -9.14 2.71
CA LEU A 263 29.36 -10.34 2.07
C LEU A 263 28.90 -10.00 0.66
N TYR A 264 29.14 -10.92 -0.28
CA TYR A 264 28.82 -10.66 -1.70
C TYR A 264 28.03 -11.80 -2.30
N TYR A 265 26.99 -11.45 -3.03
CA TYR A 265 26.25 -12.40 -3.86
C TYR A 265 25.82 -11.75 -5.18
N ARG A 266 25.79 -12.56 -6.22
CA ARG A 266 25.27 -12.18 -7.51
C ARG A 266 24.10 -13.08 -7.88
N PHE A 267 22.90 -12.52 -7.83
CA PHE A 267 21.66 -13.19 -8.20
C PHE A 267 21.43 -13.04 -9.70
N ILE A 268 21.27 -14.17 -10.40
CA ILE A 268 20.95 -14.19 -11.83
C ILE A 268 19.71 -15.04 -12.01
N ASP A 269 18.65 -14.43 -12.55
CA ASP A 269 17.39 -15.11 -12.82
C ASP A 269 16.75 -14.54 -14.07
N LYS A 270 16.40 -15.41 -15.04
CA LYS A 270 15.84 -15.00 -16.34
C LYS A 270 14.55 -14.19 -16.24
N GLU A 271 13.80 -14.34 -15.16
CA GLU A 271 12.56 -13.61 -14.90
C GLU A 271 12.79 -12.26 -14.19
N ASN A 272 14.03 -11.93 -13.85
CA ASN A 272 14.34 -10.64 -13.27
C ASN A 272 14.13 -9.51 -14.30
N THR A 273 13.36 -8.49 -13.91
CA THR A 273 12.97 -7.37 -14.79
C THR A 273 13.91 -6.17 -14.73
N SER A 274 14.84 -6.15 -13.78
CA SER A 274 15.77 -5.03 -13.61
C SER A 274 17.16 -5.50 -13.24
N ASN A 275 18.16 -4.81 -13.78
CA ASN A 275 19.53 -4.94 -13.32
C ASN A 275 19.73 -3.97 -12.16
N SER A 276 19.90 -4.47 -10.93
CA SER A 276 19.95 -3.65 -9.73
C SER A 276 21.10 -4.02 -8.79
N VAL A 277 21.35 -3.14 -7.85
CA VAL A 277 22.37 -3.29 -6.79
C VAL A 277 21.72 -2.96 -5.47
N GLY A 278 21.96 -3.80 -4.45
CA GLY A 278 21.61 -3.57 -3.07
C GLY A 278 22.85 -3.53 -2.18
N ILE A 279 22.93 -2.53 -1.33
CA ILE A 279 23.93 -2.41 -0.25
C ILE A 279 23.15 -2.44 1.06
N TYR A 280 23.36 -3.48 1.84
CA TYR A 280 22.62 -3.75 3.06
C TYR A 280 23.55 -3.74 4.26
N GLN A 281 23.15 -3.07 5.34
CA GLN A 281 23.90 -3.05 6.60
C GLN A 281 22.98 -3.47 7.75
N ARG A 282 23.38 -4.51 8.48
CA ARG A 282 22.67 -4.95 9.68
C ARG A 282 23.11 -4.15 10.89
N ASN A 283 22.12 -3.76 11.70
CA ASN A 283 22.34 -3.00 12.92
C ASN A 283 21.57 -3.61 14.08
N LEU A 284 21.91 -3.27 15.31
CA LEU A 284 21.12 -3.69 16.46
C LEU A 284 19.71 -3.04 16.40
N ALA A 285 18.68 -3.84 16.62
CA ALA A 285 17.31 -3.36 16.57
C ALA A 285 17.03 -2.25 17.57
N ILE A 286 16.38 -1.19 17.11
CA ILE A 286 15.99 -0.04 17.95
C ILE A 286 14.79 -0.32 18.87
N THR A 287 14.20 -1.50 18.77
CA THR A 287 13.03 -1.90 19.58
C THR A 287 13.37 -2.45 20.96
N ASP A 288 14.66 -2.55 21.35
CA ASP A 288 15.07 -2.98 22.68
C ASP A 288 15.20 -1.79 23.65
N PRO A 289 14.17 -1.50 24.47
CA PRO A 289 14.16 -0.34 25.36
C PRO A 289 15.18 -0.42 26.49
N THR A 290 15.74 -1.61 26.75
CA THR A 290 16.71 -1.77 27.83
C THR A 290 18.09 -1.25 27.46
N LYS A 291 18.31 -0.98 26.17
CA LYS A 291 19.62 -0.64 25.63
C LYS A 291 19.73 0.79 25.12
N ARG A 292 18.60 1.43 24.76
CA ARG A 292 18.61 2.78 24.16
C ARG A 292 17.23 3.43 24.13
N ASP A 293 17.18 4.73 23.76
CA ASP A 293 15.95 5.48 23.55
C ASP A 293 15.25 5.03 22.27
N VAL A 294 14.28 4.12 22.41
CA VAL A 294 13.55 3.54 21.29
C VAL A 294 12.79 4.59 20.49
N VAL A 295 12.11 5.53 21.17
CA VAL A 295 11.30 6.57 20.50
C VAL A 295 12.20 7.54 19.75
N GLY A 296 13.21 8.07 20.40
CA GLY A 296 14.16 8.96 19.75
C GLY A 296 14.89 8.30 18.58
N ASP A 297 15.28 7.04 18.70
CA ASP A 297 15.95 6.30 17.60
C ASP A 297 15.00 6.04 16.43
N GLN A 298 13.70 5.77 16.66
CA GLN A 298 12.69 5.65 15.59
C GLN A 298 12.50 6.97 14.84
N LEU A 299 12.47 8.10 15.56
CA LEU A 299 12.39 9.43 14.95
C LEU A 299 13.64 9.74 14.13
N LYS A 300 14.84 9.44 14.67
CA LYS A 300 16.11 9.59 13.94
C LYS A 300 16.15 8.75 12.67
N ALA A 301 15.62 7.51 12.72
CA ALA A 301 15.51 6.66 11.54
C ALA A 301 14.59 7.26 10.45
N ARG A 302 13.44 7.83 10.84
CA ARG A 302 12.54 8.55 9.92
C ARG A 302 13.17 9.78 9.32
N LEU A 303 13.83 10.62 10.14
CA LEU A 303 14.56 11.81 9.69
C LEU A 303 15.72 11.45 8.75
N PHE A 304 16.50 10.42 9.09
CA PHE A 304 17.57 9.91 8.23
C PHE A 304 17.05 9.49 6.86
N GLN A 305 16.00 8.67 6.81
CA GLN A 305 15.42 8.23 5.54
C GLN A 305 14.92 9.40 4.70
N ARG A 306 14.26 10.38 5.33
CA ARG A 306 13.74 11.57 4.65
C ARG A 306 14.87 12.39 4.03
N LEU A 307 15.89 12.73 4.84
CA LEU A 307 17.02 13.55 4.40
C LEU A 307 17.89 12.84 3.34
N ALA A 308 18.20 11.57 3.54
CA ALA A 308 18.97 10.79 2.56
C ALA A 308 18.19 10.58 1.23
N SER A 309 16.89 10.39 1.29
CA SER A 309 16.03 10.33 0.10
C SER A 309 15.96 11.67 -0.65
N GLN A 310 16.02 12.78 0.09
CA GLN A 310 16.05 14.11 -0.49
C GLN A 310 17.33 14.35 -1.31
N GLU A 311 18.48 13.90 -0.85
CA GLU A 311 19.73 13.96 -1.61
C GLU A 311 19.68 13.18 -2.93
N LEU A 312 19.09 11.98 -2.90
CA LEU A 312 18.86 11.20 -4.12
C LEU A 312 17.90 11.91 -5.09
N ALA A 313 16.88 12.59 -4.56
CA ALA A 313 15.94 13.36 -5.36
C ALA A 313 16.61 14.58 -6.02
N MET A 314 17.52 15.28 -5.32
CA MET A 314 18.24 16.43 -5.84
C MET A 314 19.09 16.07 -7.06
N LEU A 315 19.79 14.94 -7.04
CA LEU A 315 20.53 14.45 -8.21
C LEU A 315 19.61 14.22 -9.41
N ARG A 316 18.49 13.57 -9.19
CA ARG A 316 17.51 13.25 -10.22
C ARG A 316 16.84 14.49 -10.81
N ASN A 317 16.51 15.48 -9.97
CA ASN A 317 15.93 16.74 -10.41
C ASN A 317 16.86 17.55 -11.33
N ASP A 318 18.18 17.42 -11.16
CA ASP A 318 19.20 18.04 -12.01
C ASP A 318 19.62 17.18 -13.21
N ALA A 319 19.07 15.99 -13.35
CA ALA A 319 19.47 14.99 -14.35
C ALA A 319 20.95 14.61 -14.26
N LYS A 320 21.54 14.65 -13.06
CA LYS A 320 22.94 14.28 -12.77
C LYS A 320 23.08 12.85 -12.27
N GLU A 321 21.96 12.14 -12.09
CA GLU A 321 21.96 10.77 -11.62
C GLU A 321 22.51 9.79 -12.66
N GLU A 322 23.25 8.78 -12.18
CA GLU A 322 23.74 7.64 -12.98
C GLU A 322 22.87 6.39 -12.79
N PHE A 323 21.68 6.57 -12.20
CA PHE A 323 20.72 5.50 -11.90
C PHE A 323 19.31 5.86 -12.35
N ILE A 324 18.54 4.85 -12.75
CA ILE A 324 17.13 4.97 -13.13
C ILE A 324 16.24 5.25 -11.91
N THR A 325 16.55 4.54 -10.81
CA THR A 325 15.93 4.72 -9.51
C THR A 325 16.91 4.38 -8.41
N ALA A 326 16.80 5.05 -7.29
CA ALA A 326 17.51 4.70 -6.05
C ALA A 326 16.60 4.98 -4.86
N THR A 327 16.72 4.13 -3.84
CA THR A 327 16.00 4.24 -2.58
C THR A 327 16.93 4.00 -1.41
N VAL A 328 16.61 4.62 -0.28
CA VAL A 328 17.26 4.37 1.00
C VAL A 328 16.20 4.07 2.05
N SER A 329 16.47 3.08 2.89
CA SER A 329 15.57 2.71 3.97
C SER A 329 16.33 2.33 5.24
N TYR A 330 15.67 2.48 6.38
CA TYR A 330 16.09 1.94 7.66
C TYR A 330 14.86 1.31 8.31
N SER A 331 14.85 -0.01 8.46
CA SER A 331 13.66 -0.76 8.87
C SER A 331 14.03 -2.03 9.66
N PRO A 332 13.09 -2.60 10.44
CA PRO A 332 13.31 -3.89 11.08
C PRO A 332 13.64 -4.98 10.05
N LEU A 333 14.68 -5.77 10.34
CA LEU A 333 15.08 -6.94 9.56
C LEU A 333 14.52 -8.22 10.19
N VAL A 334 14.85 -8.45 11.44
CA VAL A 334 14.33 -9.52 12.30
C VAL A 334 14.31 -9.01 13.73
N ARG A 335 13.76 -9.78 14.67
CA ARG A 335 13.46 -9.36 16.05
C ARG A 335 14.55 -8.53 16.76
N GLN A 336 15.83 -8.84 16.55
CA GLN A 336 16.94 -8.15 17.22
C GLN A 336 17.80 -7.30 16.29
N TYR A 337 17.46 -7.20 15.03
CA TYR A 337 18.25 -6.50 14.04
C TYR A 337 17.39 -5.62 13.15
N ASP A 338 17.88 -4.42 12.91
CA ASP A 338 17.40 -3.52 11.85
C ASP A 338 18.34 -3.59 10.65
N GLN A 339 17.89 -3.08 9.53
CA GLN A 339 18.65 -2.99 8.30
C GLN A 339 18.58 -1.57 7.73
N ASN A 340 19.73 -1.00 7.41
CA ASN A 340 19.84 0.07 6.46
C ASN A 340 20.07 -0.52 5.06
N ALA A 341 19.25 -0.12 4.10
CA ALA A 341 19.35 -0.59 2.72
C ALA A 341 19.45 0.59 1.75
N TRP A 342 20.35 0.45 0.77
CA TRP A 342 20.48 1.33 -0.39
C TRP A 342 20.31 0.47 -1.64
N ASP A 343 19.17 0.62 -2.30
CA ASP A 343 18.85 -0.14 -3.50
C ASP A 343 18.79 0.80 -4.70
N PHE A 344 19.43 0.43 -5.81
CA PHE A 344 19.41 1.25 -7.00
C PHE A 344 19.51 0.43 -8.29
N VAL A 345 18.93 0.98 -9.35
CA VAL A 345 18.95 0.45 -10.71
C VAL A 345 19.83 1.40 -11.55
N PRO A 346 21.05 1.03 -11.93
CA PRO A 346 21.90 1.88 -12.75
C PRO A 346 21.38 1.98 -14.20
N TYR A 347 21.74 3.06 -14.90
CA TYR A 347 21.63 3.06 -16.35
C TYR A 347 22.59 2.01 -16.96
N ALA A 348 22.25 1.48 -18.13
CA ALA A 348 23.06 0.46 -18.78
C ALA A 348 24.50 0.96 -19.04
N GLY A 349 25.50 0.20 -18.59
CA GLY A 349 26.92 0.56 -18.68
C GLY A 349 27.37 1.64 -17.70
N LYS A 350 26.51 2.02 -16.74
CA LYS A 350 26.79 3.02 -15.70
C LYS A 350 26.89 2.42 -14.29
N GLU A 351 27.01 1.10 -14.18
CA GLU A 351 26.95 0.35 -12.92
C GLU A 351 27.99 0.87 -11.90
N GLN A 352 29.22 1.08 -12.34
CA GLN A 352 30.30 1.58 -11.47
C GLN A 352 30.12 3.06 -11.11
N ALA A 353 29.62 3.88 -12.04
CA ALA A 353 29.37 5.31 -11.80
C ALA A 353 28.23 5.50 -10.82
N ALA A 354 27.12 4.74 -10.98
CA ALA A 354 26.00 4.74 -10.06
C ALA A 354 26.43 4.26 -8.66
N LEU A 355 27.19 3.17 -8.57
CA LEU A 355 27.72 2.67 -7.31
C LEU A 355 28.60 3.71 -6.62
N LYS A 356 29.50 4.36 -7.35
CA LYS A 356 30.34 5.43 -6.81
C LYS A 356 29.51 6.60 -6.30
N GLN A 357 28.47 6.97 -7.02
CA GLN A 357 27.57 8.06 -6.64
C GLN A 357 26.79 7.75 -5.35
N ILE A 358 26.23 6.54 -5.21
CA ILE A 358 25.54 6.11 -3.98
C ILE A 358 26.50 6.03 -2.79
N LEU A 359 27.69 5.45 -2.98
CA LEU A 359 28.68 5.37 -1.91
C LEU A 359 29.21 6.74 -1.51
N ALA A 360 29.32 7.70 -2.45
CA ALA A 360 29.71 9.08 -2.15
C ALA A 360 28.67 9.79 -1.28
N ILE A 361 27.37 9.61 -1.55
CA ILE A 361 26.29 10.15 -0.69
C ILE A 361 26.41 9.55 0.71
N ARG A 362 26.52 8.22 0.81
CA ARG A 362 26.67 7.53 2.11
C ARG A 362 27.87 8.02 2.90
N GLU A 363 29.04 8.16 2.25
CA GLU A 363 30.26 8.63 2.88
C GLU A 363 30.19 10.11 3.28
N ARG A 364 29.55 10.97 2.47
CA ARG A 364 29.31 12.37 2.82
C ARG A 364 28.44 12.48 4.07
N ILE A 365 27.31 11.75 4.13
CA ILE A 365 26.45 11.73 5.31
C ILE A 365 27.23 11.26 6.56
N TYR A 366 28.07 10.26 6.43
CA TYR A 366 28.90 9.76 7.54
C TYR A 366 29.88 10.82 8.06
N ARG A 367 30.62 11.50 7.14
CA ARG A 367 31.69 12.47 7.52
C ARG A 367 31.11 13.81 7.96
N GLN A 368 30.21 14.37 7.18
CA GLN A 368 29.72 15.74 7.34
C GLN A 368 28.43 15.78 8.15
N GLY A 369 27.64 14.71 8.12
CA GLY A 369 26.29 14.71 8.66
C GLY A 369 25.31 15.47 7.79
N PHE A 370 24.13 15.72 8.34
CA PHE A 370 23.11 16.57 7.74
C PHE A 370 23.30 18.02 8.21
N ASP A 371 22.88 18.94 7.36
CA ASP A 371 22.89 20.35 7.65
C ASP A 371 21.77 20.74 8.61
N SER A 372 22.01 21.73 9.47
CA SER A 372 21.03 22.16 10.48
C SER A 372 19.74 22.72 9.87
N GLU A 373 19.83 23.45 8.74
CA GLU A 373 18.66 24.02 8.07
C GLU A 373 17.77 22.90 7.45
N GLU A 374 18.41 21.93 6.76
CA GLU A 374 17.70 20.77 6.18
C GLU A 374 17.07 19.89 7.27
N PHE A 375 17.79 19.73 8.40
CA PHE A 375 17.27 19.01 9.55
C PHE A 375 16.04 19.68 10.15
N GLU A 376 16.09 21.01 10.40
CA GLU A 376 14.95 21.74 10.96
C GLU A 376 13.73 21.71 10.03
N GLN A 377 13.93 21.79 8.70
CA GLN A 377 12.86 21.64 7.72
C GLN A 377 12.25 20.22 7.75
N ALA A 378 13.08 19.19 7.84
CA ALA A 378 12.61 17.79 7.94
C ALA A 378 11.88 17.53 9.27
N LYS A 379 12.38 18.10 10.36
CA LYS A 379 11.80 18.06 11.69
C LYS A 379 10.44 18.75 11.74
N GLU A 380 10.33 19.96 11.17
CA GLU A 380 9.07 20.70 11.06
C GLU A 380 8.04 19.93 10.23
N ALA A 381 8.43 19.37 9.10
CA ALA A 381 7.56 18.55 8.28
C ALA A 381 7.05 17.31 9.04
N LEU A 382 7.93 16.62 9.78
CA LEU A 382 7.55 15.46 10.59
C LEU A 382 6.63 15.89 11.77
N TYR A 383 6.88 17.03 12.39
CA TYR A 383 6.00 17.61 13.40
C TYR A 383 4.60 17.89 12.84
N ASN A 384 4.51 18.50 11.66
CA ASN A 384 3.24 18.81 11.00
C ASN A 384 2.45 17.55 10.60
N GLU A 385 3.13 16.46 10.24
CA GLU A 385 2.49 15.14 10.02
C GLU A 385 1.90 14.56 11.32
N MET A 386 2.58 14.74 12.45
CA MET A 386 2.18 14.17 13.74
C MET A 386 1.17 15.03 14.50
N LYS A 387 1.16 16.33 14.29
CA LYS A 387 0.31 17.27 15.02
C LYS A 387 -1.19 16.97 14.93
N PRO A 388 -1.78 16.71 13.75
CA PRO A 388 -3.20 16.35 13.67
C PRO A 388 -3.52 15.05 14.39
N LEU A 389 -2.58 14.10 14.43
CA LEU A 389 -2.73 12.83 15.14
C LEU A 389 -2.68 13.03 16.66
N MET A 390 -1.88 14.00 17.12
CA MET A 390 -1.82 14.38 18.53
C MET A 390 -3.07 15.12 19.00
N GLU A 391 -3.73 15.87 18.12
CA GLU A 391 -4.95 16.62 18.42
C GLU A 391 -6.22 15.76 18.33
N SER A 392 -6.11 14.53 17.78
CA SER A 392 -7.24 13.59 17.69
C SER A 392 -7.40 12.77 18.96
N ASP A 393 -8.64 12.45 19.34
CA ASP A 393 -8.94 11.53 20.45
C ASP A 393 -8.83 10.04 20.03
N ASN A 394 -8.15 9.76 18.94
CA ASN A 394 -8.03 8.42 18.39
C ASN A 394 -7.17 7.53 19.31
N LEU A 395 -7.75 6.47 19.82
CA LEU A 395 -7.05 5.48 20.65
C LEU A 395 -6.11 4.58 19.84
N GLY A 396 -6.25 4.55 18.53
CA GLY A 396 -5.56 3.65 17.61
C GLY A 396 -6.46 2.51 17.13
N THR A 397 -6.06 1.88 16.03
CA THR A 397 -6.74 0.71 15.49
C THR A 397 -6.43 -0.54 16.32
N PRO A 398 -7.21 -1.63 16.20
CA PRO A 398 -6.88 -2.89 16.84
C PRO A 398 -5.45 -3.40 16.50
N ASP A 399 -4.96 -3.19 15.27
CA ASP A 399 -3.60 -3.55 14.88
C ASP A 399 -2.53 -2.68 15.58
N ASN A 400 -2.78 -1.38 15.79
CA ASN A 400 -1.88 -0.55 16.60
C ASN A 400 -1.78 -1.10 18.03
N TRP A 401 -2.88 -1.52 18.61
CA TRP A 401 -2.90 -2.13 19.95
C TRP A 401 -2.17 -3.47 19.99
N MET A 402 -2.30 -4.29 18.93
CA MET A 402 -1.55 -5.56 18.85
C MET A 402 -0.04 -5.32 18.83
N ASP A 403 0.45 -4.26 18.19
CA ASP A 403 1.86 -3.88 18.24
C ASP A 403 2.28 -3.41 19.65
N VAL A 404 1.45 -2.61 20.32
CA VAL A 404 1.68 -2.20 21.71
C VAL A 404 1.75 -3.39 22.65
N PHE A 405 0.79 -4.30 22.55
CA PHE A 405 0.77 -5.52 23.38
C PHE A 405 1.97 -6.41 23.10
N LYS A 406 2.37 -6.56 21.84
CA LYS A 406 3.58 -7.30 21.46
C LYS A 406 4.85 -6.68 22.06
N GLN A 407 5.01 -5.36 21.98
CA GLN A 407 6.16 -4.66 22.56
C GLN A 407 6.18 -4.78 24.10
N ASN A 408 5.01 -4.68 24.73
CA ASN A 408 4.89 -4.90 26.16
C ASN A 408 5.22 -6.35 26.55
N TYR A 409 4.65 -7.33 25.84
CA TYR A 409 4.87 -8.75 26.11
C TYR A 409 6.33 -9.18 25.92
N LEU A 410 6.99 -8.70 24.86
CA LEU A 410 8.36 -9.10 24.52
C LEU A 410 9.43 -8.34 25.30
N TYR A 411 9.20 -7.05 25.55
CA TYR A 411 10.26 -6.15 26.04
C TYR A 411 9.86 -5.35 27.29
N GLY A 412 8.64 -5.49 27.79
CA GLY A 412 8.16 -4.73 28.93
C GLY A 412 7.94 -3.24 28.63
N MET A 413 7.74 -2.87 27.36
CA MET A 413 7.43 -1.51 26.98
C MET A 413 6.16 -1.02 27.67
N PRO A 414 6.05 0.29 27.96
CA PRO A 414 4.82 0.87 28.51
C PRO A 414 3.62 0.58 27.60
N LEU A 415 2.48 0.33 28.20
CA LEU A 415 1.21 0.31 27.49
C LEU A 415 0.75 1.75 27.30
N GLU A 416 0.71 2.21 26.07
CA GLU A 416 0.35 3.57 25.70
C GLU A 416 -0.62 3.53 24.52
N SER A 417 -1.68 4.36 24.58
CA SER A 417 -2.56 4.57 23.43
C SER A 417 -1.78 5.19 22.27
N PHE A 418 -2.31 5.08 21.06
CA PHE A 418 -1.73 5.72 19.87
C PHE A 418 -1.50 7.23 20.11
N HIS A 419 -2.47 7.91 20.66
CA HIS A 419 -2.35 9.31 21.03
C HIS A 419 -1.20 9.58 22.02
N GLN A 420 -1.02 8.74 23.05
CA GLN A 420 0.08 8.92 24.02
C GLN A 420 1.45 8.68 23.37
N GLN A 421 1.55 7.69 22.47
CA GLN A 421 2.77 7.43 21.71
C GLN A 421 3.12 8.60 20.80
N ILE A 422 2.12 9.17 20.07
CA ILE A 422 2.33 10.35 19.23
C ILE A 422 2.77 11.54 20.05
N ARG A 423 2.12 11.81 21.20
CA ARG A 423 2.51 12.91 22.09
C ARG A 423 3.96 12.77 22.55
N ARG A 424 4.35 11.58 23.03
CA ARG A 424 5.73 11.31 23.44
C ARG A 424 6.72 11.46 22.27
N SER A 425 6.33 11.04 21.09
CA SER A 425 7.14 11.20 19.88
C SER A 425 7.32 12.68 19.53
N VAL A 426 6.26 13.49 19.63
CA VAL A 426 6.33 14.95 19.40
C VAL A 426 7.22 15.63 20.44
N GLU A 427 7.09 15.28 21.72
CA GLU A 427 7.95 15.81 22.79
C GLU A 427 9.42 15.47 22.50
N SER A 428 9.73 14.23 22.17
CA SER A 428 11.10 13.80 21.81
C SER A 428 11.62 14.49 20.53
N LEU A 429 10.74 14.70 19.54
CA LEU A 429 11.11 15.38 18.29
C LEU A 429 11.43 16.86 18.52
N VAL A 430 10.66 17.57 19.33
CA VAL A 430 10.87 19.00 19.63
C VAL A 430 12.25 19.24 20.23
N ASP A 431 12.69 18.39 21.15
CA ASP A 431 13.97 18.52 21.85
C ASP A 431 15.18 18.00 21.04
N MET A 432 14.96 17.35 19.89
CA MET A 432 16.03 16.75 19.09
C MET A 432 16.81 17.79 18.31
N GLU A 433 18.13 17.71 18.36
CA GLU A 433 19.07 18.56 17.62
C GLU A 433 19.71 17.76 16.45
N VAL A 434 20.26 18.47 15.46
CA VAL A 434 20.91 17.82 14.30
C VAL A 434 22.12 16.98 14.73
N GLU A 435 22.81 17.38 15.78
CA GLU A 435 23.94 16.65 16.38
C GLU A 435 23.52 15.27 16.89
N ASP A 436 22.30 15.11 17.44
CA ASP A 436 21.77 13.85 17.91
C ASP A 436 21.56 12.89 16.76
N LEU A 437 20.99 13.37 15.64
CA LEU A 437 20.84 12.60 14.42
C LEU A 437 22.20 12.20 13.83
N ASN A 438 23.10 13.16 13.69
CA ASN A 438 24.43 12.94 13.11
C ASN A 438 25.27 11.98 13.95
N ALA A 439 25.20 12.07 15.28
CA ALA A 439 25.86 11.13 16.19
C ALA A 439 25.27 9.73 16.09
N TRP A 440 23.94 9.62 16.01
CA TRP A 440 23.25 8.34 15.85
C TRP A 440 23.62 7.67 14.52
N VAL A 441 23.64 8.41 13.41
CA VAL A 441 24.05 7.88 12.09
C VAL A 441 25.49 7.37 12.14
N ARG A 442 26.43 8.14 12.71
CA ARG A 442 27.83 7.72 12.84
C ARG A 442 28.02 6.49 13.73
N SER A 443 27.10 6.24 14.66
CA SER A 443 27.21 5.08 15.57
C SER A 443 27.07 3.74 14.86
N TRP A 444 26.35 3.68 13.74
CA TRP A 444 26.07 2.45 13.00
C TRP A 444 26.53 2.49 11.53
N MET A 445 26.60 3.65 10.87
CA MET A 445 27.01 3.76 9.47
C MET A 445 28.54 3.60 9.31
N ASN A 446 28.97 2.36 9.32
CA ASN A 446 30.38 1.96 9.16
C ASN A 446 30.47 0.84 8.11
N ASP A 447 31.67 0.19 7.98
CA ASP A 447 31.85 -0.88 6.97
C ASP A 447 31.61 -2.28 7.53
N LYS A 448 31.18 -2.42 8.79
CA LYS A 448 30.84 -3.70 9.37
C LYS A 448 29.43 -4.11 8.99
N ASN A 449 29.20 -5.41 8.98
CA ASN A 449 27.91 -6.01 8.74
C ASN A 449 27.30 -5.64 7.38
N LEU A 450 28.14 -5.34 6.40
CA LEU A 450 27.72 -5.02 5.04
C LEU A 450 27.48 -6.29 4.23
N SER A 451 26.45 -6.22 3.37
CA SER A 451 26.21 -7.18 2.29
C SER A 451 26.03 -6.40 0.98
N PHE A 452 26.70 -6.85 -0.06
CA PHE A 452 26.65 -6.28 -1.40
C PHE A 452 26.06 -7.30 -2.35
N ILE A 453 24.90 -7.01 -2.91
CA ILE A 453 24.13 -7.91 -3.76
C ILE A 453 23.91 -7.28 -5.12
N THR A 454 24.15 -8.03 -6.20
CA THR A 454 23.80 -7.60 -7.54
C THR A 454 22.75 -8.52 -8.13
N TYR A 455 21.84 -7.96 -8.91
CA TYR A 455 20.70 -8.64 -9.50
C TYR A 455 20.71 -8.45 -11.00
N SER A 456 20.50 -9.50 -11.78
CA SER A 456 20.40 -9.39 -13.22
C SER A 456 19.60 -10.54 -13.86
N ALA A 457 19.08 -10.30 -15.06
CA ALA A 457 18.44 -11.34 -15.86
C ALA A 457 19.46 -12.25 -16.55
N ASN A 458 20.61 -11.71 -16.92
CA ASN A 458 21.63 -12.45 -17.70
C ASN A 458 23.01 -12.42 -17.02
N PRO A 459 23.82 -13.47 -17.20
CA PRO A 459 25.19 -13.53 -16.68
C PRO A 459 26.13 -12.42 -17.18
N SER A 460 25.87 -11.84 -18.36
CA SER A 460 26.66 -10.75 -18.94
C SER A 460 26.39 -9.39 -18.27
N ASP A 461 25.23 -9.24 -17.65
CA ASP A 461 24.76 -7.97 -17.13
C ASP A 461 25.22 -7.80 -15.67
N MET A 462 25.30 -6.54 -15.18
CA MET A 462 25.63 -6.23 -13.77
C MET A 462 26.92 -6.90 -13.26
N ASN A 463 27.96 -6.91 -14.05
CA ASN A 463 29.22 -7.51 -13.65
C ASN A 463 30.05 -6.53 -12.78
N VAL A 464 29.63 -6.35 -11.53
CA VAL A 464 30.35 -5.58 -10.51
C VAL A 464 30.82 -6.57 -9.43
N PRO A 465 32.03 -7.14 -9.54
CA PRO A 465 32.53 -8.09 -8.54
C PRO A 465 32.90 -7.39 -7.22
N LEU A 466 32.99 -8.17 -6.15
CA LEU A 466 33.34 -7.67 -4.81
C LEU A 466 34.61 -6.80 -4.81
N ALA A 467 35.64 -7.21 -5.53
CA ALA A 467 36.89 -6.44 -5.60
C ALA A 467 36.67 -5.02 -6.19
N GLN A 468 35.78 -4.90 -7.19
CA GLN A 468 35.43 -3.59 -7.76
C GLN A 468 34.61 -2.74 -6.78
N PHE A 469 33.66 -3.36 -6.05
CA PHE A 469 32.94 -2.69 -4.98
C PHE A 469 33.88 -2.15 -3.89
N GLN A 470 34.80 -3.00 -3.40
CA GLN A 470 35.80 -2.62 -2.38
C GLN A 470 36.73 -1.50 -2.88
N LYS A 471 37.14 -1.55 -4.14
CA LYS A 471 37.96 -0.50 -4.76
C LYS A 471 37.23 0.84 -4.80
N ILE A 472 35.97 0.85 -5.26
CA ILE A 472 35.16 2.09 -5.34
C ILE A 472 34.88 2.63 -3.93
N LEU A 473 34.60 1.77 -2.95
CA LEU A 473 34.41 2.15 -1.54
C LEU A 473 35.68 2.84 -1.00
N ALA A 474 36.85 2.29 -1.27
CA ALA A 474 38.13 2.90 -0.87
C ALA A 474 38.37 4.24 -1.58
N GLU A 475 38.16 4.32 -2.89
CA GLU A 475 38.28 5.57 -3.67
C GLU A 475 37.40 6.69 -3.11
N VAL A 476 36.14 6.38 -2.77
CA VAL A 476 35.21 7.36 -2.20
C VAL A 476 35.68 7.83 -0.83
N LYS A 477 36.23 6.95 -0.02
CA LYS A 477 36.81 7.30 1.29
C LYS A 477 38.03 8.16 1.23
N GLU A 478 38.83 8.04 0.17
CA GLU A 478 40.01 8.88 -0.05
C GLU A 478 39.67 10.22 -0.70
N ASP A 479 38.47 10.38 -1.24
CA ASP A 479 38.02 11.63 -1.87
C ASP A 479 37.90 12.75 -0.81
N PRO A 480 38.72 13.82 -0.93
CA PRO A 480 38.72 14.90 0.08
C PRO A 480 37.48 15.81 -0.05
N VAL A 481 36.75 15.78 -1.17
CA VAL A 481 35.68 16.75 -1.48
C VAL A 481 34.42 16.02 -1.96
N LEU A 482 33.56 15.73 -1.00
CA LEU A 482 32.21 15.23 -1.28
C LEU A 482 31.24 16.39 -1.08
N THR A 483 30.91 17.14 -2.16
CA THR A 483 30.00 18.29 -2.09
C THR A 483 28.72 18.06 -2.85
N PHE A 484 27.63 18.62 -2.32
CA PHE A 484 26.39 18.85 -3.05
C PHE A 484 26.18 20.36 -3.16
N ASP A 485 25.86 20.83 -4.37
CA ASP A 485 25.51 22.22 -4.61
C ASP A 485 24.10 22.47 -4.06
N LYS A 486 23.97 23.29 -3.03
CA LYS A 486 22.66 23.77 -2.60
C LYS A 486 22.07 24.68 -3.67
N PRO A 487 20.80 24.48 -4.09
CA PRO A 487 20.16 25.40 -5.01
C PRO A 487 19.90 26.75 -4.35
N ALA A 488 20.00 27.83 -5.12
CA ALA A 488 19.72 29.17 -4.61
C ALA A 488 18.23 29.27 -4.25
N SER A 489 17.91 29.81 -3.07
CA SER A 489 16.53 29.94 -2.58
C SER A 489 15.72 30.94 -3.44
N ILE A 490 14.41 30.68 -3.59
CA ILE A 490 13.46 31.53 -4.27
C ILE A 490 12.87 32.53 -3.27
N SER A 491 13.27 33.81 -3.36
CA SER A 491 12.71 34.88 -2.53
C SER A 491 11.31 35.35 -2.99
N GLN A 492 11.03 35.28 -4.29
CA GLN A 492 9.75 35.67 -4.89
C GLN A 492 9.49 34.77 -6.10
N LEU A 493 8.40 34.02 -6.08
CA LEU A 493 8.08 33.04 -7.12
C LEU A 493 7.69 33.70 -8.44
N ILE A 494 6.89 34.78 -8.42
CA ILE A 494 6.50 35.57 -9.58
C ILE A 494 7.07 36.98 -9.46
N ASP A 495 8.02 37.33 -10.31
CA ASP A 495 8.72 38.64 -10.34
C ASP A 495 8.25 39.55 -11.48
N TYR A 496 7.13 39.23 -12.11
CA TYR A 496 6.49 40.05 -13.13
C TYR A 496 5.06 40.41 -12.73
N LYS A 497 4.54 41.46 -13.35
CA LYS A 497 3.17 41.94 -13.08
C LYS A 497 2.14 41.04 -13.77
N ILE A 498 1.27 40.43 -13.02
CA ILE A 498 0.05 39.81 -13.56
C ILE A 498 -1.04 40.85 -13.71
N THR A 499 -1.69 40.90 -14.88
CA THR A 499 -2.91 41.69 -15.08
C THR A 499 -4.09 40.83 -14.63
N PRO A 500 -4.79 41.17 -13.56
CA PRO A 500 -5.93 40.39 -13.11
C PRO A 500 -7.06 40.35 -14.14
N GLY A 501 -7.73 39.24 -14.25
CA GLY A 501 -9.01 39.12 -14.89
C GLY A 501 -10.16 39.56 -13.97
N LYS A 502 -11.40 39.20 -14.31
CA LYS A 502 -12.60 39.58 -13.56
C LYS A 502 -13.56 38.40 -13.44
N ILE A 503 -14.34 38.37 -12.36
CA ILE A 503 -15.55 37.57 -12.25
C ILE A 503 -16.68 38.34 -12.91
N ASN A 504 -17.07 37.90 -14.11
CA ASN A 504 -18.10 38.57 -14.90
C ASN A 504 -19.52 38.28 -14.42
N LYS A 505 -19.74 37.09 -13.85
CA LYS A 505 -21.04 36.64 -13.35
C LYS A 505 -20.86 35.80 -12.12
N SER A 506 -21.79 35.96 -11.16
CA SER A 506 -21.87 35.16 -9.95
C SER A 506 -23.31 34.64 -9.79
N THR A 507 -23.50 33.32 -9.68
CA THR A 507 -24.82 32.69 -9.61
C THR A 507 -24.82 31.68 -8.46
N LEU A 508 -25.79 31.80 -7.55
CA LEU A 508 -25.98 30.85 -6.47
C LEU A 508 -26.77 29.63 -6.97
N ILE A 509 -26.19 28.45 -6.83
CA ILE A 509 -26.84 27.13 -6.98
C ILE A 509 -27.45 26.79 -5.63
N LYS A 510 -28.75 27.10 -5.47
CA LYS A 510 -29.43 27.10 -4.17
C LYS A 510 -29.44 25.74 -3.50
N ASP A 511 -29.68 24.68 -4.24
CA ASP A 511 -29.84 23.31 -3.71
C ASP A 511 -28.57 22.76 -3.07
N MET A 512 -27.40 23.29 -3.47
CA MET A 512 -26.09 22.88 -2.95
C MET A 512 -25.41 23.97 -2.11
N ASN A 513 -25.99 25.16 -2.07
CA ASN A 513 -25.36 26.33 -1.46
C ASN A 513 -23.92 26.56 -2.00
N VAL A 514 -23.79 26.51 -3.33
CA VAL A 514 -22.54 26.66 -4.08
C VAL A 514 -22.65 27.88 -4.98
N THR A 515 -21.63 28.70 -5.06
CA THR A 515 -21.59 29.87 -5.96
C THR A 515 -20.81 29.55 -7.23
N GLU A 516 -21.47 29.61 -8.40
CA GLU A 516 -20.79 29.52 -9.69
C GLU A 516 -20.30 30.91 -10.12
N TRP A 517 -19.01 31.06 -10.38
CA TRP A 517 -18.39 32.24 -10.99
C TRP A 517 -18.04 31.95 -12.44
N THR A 518 -18.47 32.85 -13.36
CA THR A 518 -18.01 32.86 -14.74
C THR A 518 -16.92 33.92 -14.87
N LEU A 519 -15.73 33.51 -15.29
CA LEU A 519 -14.56 34.37 -15.38
C LEU A 519 -14.43 35.08 -16.73
N SER A 520 -13.66 36.15 -16.77
CA SER A 520 -13.43 36.95 -17.98
C SER A 520 -12.70 36.21 -19.10
N ASN A 521 -11.93 35.19 -18.78
CA ASN A 521 -11.27 34.29 -19.72
C ASN A 521 -12.13 33.08 -20.15
N GLY A 522 -13.38 33.00 -19.69
CA GLY A 522 -14.34 31.96 -20.04
C GLY A 522 -14.38 30.75 -19.12
N ALA A 523 -13.43 30.61 -18.21
CA ALA A 523 -13.44 29.52 -17.20
C ALA A 523 -14.59 29.69 -16.20
N LYS A 524 -15.01 28.60 -15.62
CA LYS A 524 -15.98 28.56 -14.51
C LYS A 524 -15.32 28.13 -13.22
N VAL A 525 -15.78 28.67 -12.09
CA VAL A 525 -15.39 28.24 -10.74
C VAL A 525 -16.62 27.99 -9.91
N LEU A 526 -16.75 26.77 -9.38
CA LEU A 526 -17.73 26.40 -8.36
C LEU A 526 -17.08 26.60 -6.99
N TYR A 527 -17.59 27.55 -6.23
CA TYR A 527 -17.07 27.92 -4.92
C TYR A 527 -17.97 27.41 -3.80
N LYS A 528 -17.36 26.65 -2.87
CA LYS A 528 -18.01 26.17 -1.64
C LYS A 528 -17.18 26.55 -0.43
N TYR A 529 -17.73 27.40 0.45
CA TYR A 529 -17.08 27.74 1.71
C TYR A 529 -17.42 26.73 2.79
N LEU A 530 -16.37 26.20 3.43
CA LEU A 530 -16.48 25.26 4.57
C LEU A 530 -15.59 25.78 5.71
N PRO A 531 -16.13 26.54 6.69
CA PRO A 531 -15.34 27.15 7.74
C PRO A 531 -14.62 26.14 8.65
N ASP A 532 -15.21 24.95 8.79
CA ASP A 532 -14.72 23.89 9.67
C ASP A 532 -13.76 22.90 8.98
N ALA A 533 -13.37 23.17 7.74
CA ALA A 533 -12.47 22.32 6.93
C ALA A 533 -11.00 22.37 7.39
N ARG A 534 -10.70 22.39 8.67
CA ARG A 534 -9.35 22.37 9.27
C ARG A 534 -8.36 23.34 8.61
N LYS A 535 -8.82 24.53 8.19
CA LYS A 535 -8.06 25.54 7.44
C LYS A 535 -7.48 25.05 6.08
N THR A 536 -7.96 23.95 5.53
CA THR A 536 -7.54 23.42 4.25
C THR A 536 -8.43 23.95 3.13
N ILE A 537 -7.86 24.09 1.95
CA ILE A 537 -8.55 24.37 0.70
C ILE A 537 -8.18 23.36 -0.37
N TYR A 538 -9.13 23.00 -1.19
CA TYR A 538 -8.97 22.13 -2.35
C TYR A 538 -9.34 22.90 -3.61
N PHE A 539 -8.52 22.72 -4.65
CA PHE A 539 -8.76 23.31 -5.96
C PHE A 539 -8.61 22.24 -7.04
N VAL A 540 -9.72 21.88 -7.66
CA VAL A 540 -9.76 20.80 -8.65
C VAL A 540 -10.44 21.33 -9.90
N GLY A 541 -9.88 21.10 -11.08
CA GLY A 541 -10.45 21.51 -12.36
C GLY A 541 -10.51 20.34 -13.33
N SER A 542 -11.57 20.28 -14.12
CA SER A 542 -11.78 19.26 -15.14
C SER A 542 -12.18 19.88 -16.49
N ALA A 543 -11.68 19.29 -17.57
CA ALA A 543 -12.07 19.58 -18.94
C ALA A 543 -12.19 18.29 -19.73
N MET A 544 -13.21 18.17 -20.59
CA MET A 544 -13.37 17.01 -21.46
C MET A 544 -12.29 16.98 -22.55
N GLY A 545 -11.89 15.79 -22.98
CA GLY A 545 -10.96 15.59 -24.09
C GLY A 545 -9.93 14.50 -23.82
N GLY A 546 -8.96 14.78 -22.97
CA GLY A 546 -7.92 13.84 -22.61
C GLY A 546 -7.12 13.27 -23.79
N ASN A 547 -6.55 12.07 -23.61
CA ASN A 547 -5.82 11.33 -24.64
C ASN A 547 -6.65 11.02 -25.89
N SER A 548 -7.99 11.02 -25.77
CA SER A 548 -8.88 10.77 -26.92
C SER A 548 -8.69 11.77 -28.06
N LEU A 549 -8.23 12.98 -27.76
CA LEU A 549 -8.03 14.06 -28.74
C LEU A 549 -6.61 14.12 -29.29
N VAL A 550 -5.68 13.31 -28.76
CA VAL A 550 -4.29 13.27 -29.22
C VAL A 550 -4.20 12.51 -30.56
N ASN A 551 -3.52 13.10 -31.55
CA ASN A 551 -3.26 12.41 -32.80
C ASN A 551 -2.25 11.24 -32.61
N SER A 552 -2.43 10.15 -33.32
CA SER A 552 -1.58 8.94 -33.21
C SER A 552 -0.09 9.22 -33.38
N LYS A 553 0.30 10.15 -34.26
CA LYS A 553 1.69 10.57 -34.44
C LYS A 553 2.29 11.29 -33.25
N ASP A 554 1.46 11.96 -32.44
CA ASP A 554 1.86 12.75 -31.28
C ASP A 554 1.87 11.96 -29.98
N LEU A 555 1.22 10.76 -29.92
CA LEU A 555 1.12 9.93 -28.73
C LEU A 555 2.48 9.64 -28.04
N PRO A 556 3.59 9.37 -28.75
CA PRO A 556 4.87 9.19 -28.07
C PRO A 556 5.35 10.44 -27.33
N SER A 557 5.30 11.61 -28.00
CA SER A 557 5.72 12.87 -27.38
C SER A 557 4.75 13.33 -26.29
N GLU A 558 3.48 12.99 -26.42
CA GLU A 558 2.45 13.29 -25.42
C GLU A 558 2.68 12.49 -24.14
N LYS A 559 3.01 11.20 -24.22
CA LYS A 559 3.40 10.38 -23.06
C LYS A 559 4.62 10.97 -22.33
N ALA A 560 5.62 11.46 -23.08
CA ALA A 560 6.76 12.15 -22.49
C ALA A 560 6.33 13.47 -21.82
N MET A 561 5.45 14.25 -22.44
CA MET A 561 4.95 15.51 -21.89
C MET A 561 4.21 15.27 -20.56
N GLN A 562 3.27 14.33 -20.49
CA GLN A 562 2.57 14.00 -19.26
C GLN A 562 3.54 13.66 -18.11
N SER A 563 4.56 12.86 -18.38
CA SER A 563 5.55 12.46 -17.38
C SER A 563 6.45 13.60 -16.92
N LEU A 564 6.67 14.62 -17.75
CA LEU A 564 7.65 15.67 -17.52
C LEU A 564 7.07 16.99 -17.01
N ILE A 565 5.74 17.18 -17.07
CA ILE A 565 5.08 18.42 -16.65
C ILE A 565 5.54 18.88 -15.26
N MET A 566 5.57 17.98 -14.28
CA MET A 566 5.93 18.30 -12.90
C MET A 566 7.39 17.94 -12.56
N GLN A 567 8.15 17.38 -13.49
CA GLN A 567 9.54 16.95 -13.27
C GLN A 567 10.58 17.90 -13.84
N SER A 568 10.17 18.78 -14.76
CA SER A 568 11.02 19.84 -15.31
C SER A 568 10.98 21.10 -14.44
N GLY A 569 11.84 22.07 -14.70
CA GLY A 569 11.75 23.37 -14.07
C GLY A 569 10.53 24.16 -14.52
N LEU A 570 10.27 25.30 -13.87
CA LEU A 570 9.23 26.26 -14.24
C LEU A 570 9.83 27.64 -14.40
N TYR A 571 9.42 28.37 -15.42
CA TYR A 571 9.89 29.73 -15.67
C TYR A 571 11.43 29.76 -15.73
N LYS A 572 12.09 30.43 -14.78
CA LYS A 572 13.55 30.49 -14.64
C LYS A 572 14.12 29.57 -13.55
N TYR A 573 13.27 28.85 -12.85
CA TYR A 573 13.64 28.05 -11.71
C TYR A 573 13.91 26.59 -12.08
N SER A 574 14.97 26.02 -11.49
CA SER A 574 15.25 24.59 -11.57
C SER A 574 14.25 23.80 -10.73
N ARG A 575 14.16 22.50 -10.96
CA ARG A 575 13.30 21.62 -10.16
C ARG A 575 13.73 21.59 -8.68
N ASN A 576 15.03 21.64 -8.40
CA ASN A 576 15.55 21.67 -7.02
C ASN A 576 15.16 22.98 -6.31
N GLN A 577 15.26 24.12 -6.97
CA GLN A 577 14.80 25.39 -6.39
C GLN A 577 13.31 25.38 -6.05
N LEU A 578 12.49 24.81 -6.95
CA LEU A 578 11.05 24.68 -6.71
C LEU A 578 10.74 23.68 -5.61
N TYR A 579 11.49 22.59 -5.54
CA TYR A 579 11.36 21.60 -4.46
C TYR A 579 11.61 22.23 -3.09
N GLU A 580 12.71 22.99 -2.92
CA GLU A 580 12.99 23.72 -1.69
C GLU A 580 11.91 24.77 -1.39
N TRP A 581 11.48 25.53 -2.41
CA TRP A 581 10.45 26.54 -2.22
C TRP A 581 9.11 25.95 -1.73
N LEU A 582 8.79 24.75 -2.16
CA LEU A 582 7.57 24.00 -1.76
C LEU A 582 7.69 23.37 -0.36
N GLN A 583 8.90 23.23 0.17
CA GLN A 583 9.06 22.66 1.52
C GLN A 583 8.28 23.49 2.55
N ASN A 584 7.62 22.82 3.48
CA ASN A 584 6.86 23.42 4.58
C ASN A 584 5.68 24.33 4.18
N LYS A 585 5.24 24.27 2.91
CA LYS A 585 4.10 25.07 2.44
C LYS A 585 2.80 24.29 2.32
N ASP A 586 2.80 22.99 2.59
CA ASP A 586 1.64 22.10 2.42
C ASP A 586 0.93 22.28 1.07
N ILE A 587 1.72 22.52 0.00
CA ILE A 587 1.21 22.72 -1.36
C ILE A 587 1.34 21.41 -2.12
N GLN A 588 0.21 20.86 -2.51
CA GLN A 588 0.13 19.75 -3.46
C GLN A 588 -0.55 20.24 -4.75
N LEU A 589 0.06 19.99 -5.89
CA LEU A 589 -0.49 20.32 -7.19
C LEU A 589 -0.10 19.24 -8.20
N SER A 590 -1.06 18.77 -8.96
CA SER A 590 -0.89 17.80 -10.04
C SER A 590 -1.69 18.17 -11.28
N LEU A 591 -1.17 17.78 -12.43
CA LEU A 591 -1.90 17.80 -13.68
C LEU A 591 -2.06 16.37 -14.17
N SER A 592 -3.23 16.04 -14.71
CA SER A 592 -3.52 14.71 -15.25
C SER A 592 -4.11 14.82 -16.64
N ILE A 593 -3.78 13.85 -17.48
CA ILE A 593 -4.41 13.65 -18.79
C ILE A 593 -4.85 12.20 -18.81
N ASN A 594 -6.14 12.00 -18.62
CA ASN A 594 -6.77 10.68 -18.66
C ASN A 594 -7.22 10.35 -20.08
N ASP A 595 -7.87 9.23 -20.29
CA ASP A 595 -8.34 8.86 -21.63
C ASP A 595 -9.31 9.88 -22.22
N TYR A 596 -10.20 10.47 -21.40
CA TYR A 596 -11.31 11.33 -21.85
C TYR A 596 -11.38 12.69 -21.14
N THR A 597 -10.51 12.95 -20.16
CA THR A 597 -10.50 14.18 -19.38
C THR A 597 -9.08 14.71 -19.16
N ASP A 598 -8.95 16.03 -19.13
CA ASP A 598 -7.77 16.75 -18.66
C ASP A 598 -8.07 17.30 -17.26
N GLY A 599 -7.16 17.11 -16.30
CA GLY A 599 -7.37 17.46 -14.90
C GLY A 599 -6.30 18.38 -14.33
N VAL A 600 -6.73 19.22 -13.40
CA VAL A 600 -5.88 20.00 -12.49
C VAL A 600 -6.35 19.66 -11.07
N GLY A 601 -5.47 19.24 -10.20
CA GLY A 601 -5.85 18.90 -8.83
C GLY A 601 -4.81 19.38 -7.83
N GLY A 602 -5.27 19.96 -6.72
CA GLY A 602 -4.36 20.36 -5.66
C GLY A 602 -5.06 20.79 -4.38
N ASN A 603 -4.27 20.87 -3.33
CA ASN A 603 -4.71 21.35 -2.02
C ASN A 603 -3.59 22.10 -1.32
N THR A 604 -3.99 22.94 -0.37
CA THR A 604 -3.08 23.66 0.51
C THR A 604 -3.85 24.14 1.75
N THR A 605 -3.15 24.83 2.64
CA THR A 605 -3.79 25.54 3.77
C THR A 605 -4.19 26.95 3.37
N VAL A 606 -5.12 27.56 4.12
CA VAL A 606 -5.50 28.99 3.95
C VAL A 606 -4.28 29.91 4.04
N ALA A 607 -3.32 29.60 4.90
CA ALA A 607 -2.10 30.38 5.08
C ALA A 607 -1.23 30.42 3.82
N HIS A 608 -1.24 29.40 3.01
CA HIS A 608 -0.45 29.27 1.78
C HIS A 608 -1.30 29.38 0.48
N ALA A 609 -2.53 29.86 0.58
CA ALA A 609 -3.42 30.01 -0.57
C ALA A 609 -2.81 30.85 -1.69
N GLU A 610 -2.24 32.01 -1.37
CA GLU A 610 -1.57 32.90 -2.35
C GLU A 610 -0.40 32.18 -3.04
N ASP A 611 0.45 31.48 -2.30
CA ASP A 611 1.58 30.71 -2.81
C ASP A 611 1.12 29.57 -3.74
N PHE A 612 0.08 28.86 -3.36
CA PHE A 612 -0.52 27.81 -4.18
C PHE A 612 -0.99 28.34 -5.54
N PHE A 613 -1.72 29.43 -5.55
CA PHE A 613 -2.25 30.01 -6.80
C PHE A 613 -1.16 30.67 -7.64
N GLN A 614 -0.09 31.21 -7.05
CA GLN A 614 1.11 31.63 -7.78
C GLN A 614 1.76 30.45 -8.50
N TYR A 615 1.94 29.33 -7.77
CA TYR A 615 2.51 28.12 -8.33
C TYR A 615 1.66 27.52 -9.44
N LEU A 616 0.35 27.41 -9.22
CA LEU A 616 -0.62 27.00 -10.24
C LEU A 616 -0.53 27.88 -11.51
N HIS A 617 -0.48 29.20 -11.35
CA HIS A 617 -0.38 30.13 -12.48
C HIS A 617 0.90 29.90 -13.31
N LEU A 618 2.04 29.67 -12.64
CA LEU A 618 3.28 29.33 -13.32
C LEU A 618 3.21 27.97 -14.01
N VAL A 619 2.69 26.95 -13.35
CA VAL A 619 2.54 25.61 -13.91
C VAL A 619 1.71 25.64 -15.19
N LEU A 620 0.63 26.43 -15.24
CA LEU A 620 -0.24 26.51 -16.40
C LEU A 620 0.27 27.45 -17.51
N THR A 621 1.22 28.37 -17.19
CA THR A 621 1.64 29.41 -18.16
C THR A 621 3.13 29.42 -18.52
N LYS A 622 3.99 28.83 -17.70
CA LYS A 622 5.46 28.96 -17.79
C LYS A 622 6.20 27.62 -17.71
N GLN A 623 5.67 26.61 -18.38
CA GLN A 623 6.35 25.32 -18.48
C GLN A 623 7.73 25.47 -19.13
N ASN A 624 8.71 24.75 -18.60
CA ASN A 624 10.07 24.71 -19.07
C ASN A 624 10.56 23.26 -19.14
N PHE A 625 10.35 22.60 -20.29
CA PHE A 625 10.77 21.21 -20.49
C PHE A 625 12.30 21.14 -20.66
N ASN A 626 12.97 20.61 -19.64
CA ASN A 626 14.42 20.51 -19.60
C ASN A 626 14.92 19.39 -20.55
N PRO A 627 15.86 19.71 -21.49
CA PRO A 627 16.39 18.71 -22.43
C PRO A 627 17.11 17.52 -21.75
N ALA A 628 17.83 17.75 -20.65
CA ALA A 628 18.54 16.69 -19.94
C ALA A 628 17.54 15.71 -19.29
N VAL A 629 16.51 16.25 -18.62
CA VAL A 629 15.43 15.46 -17.99
C VAL A 629 14.67 14.67 -19.07
N PHE A 630 14.37 15.28 -20.21
CA PHE A 630 13.73 14.59 -21.35
C PHE A 630 14.59 13.42 -21.86
N ASN A 631 15.89 13.64 -22.07
CA ASN A 631 16.79 12.59 -22.55
C ASN A 631 16.86 11.41 -21.57
N LYS A 632 16.96 11.69 -20.28
CA LYS A 632 16.92 10.68 -19.21
C LYS A 632 15.59 9.91 -19.19
N PHE A 633 14.48 10.60 -19.39
CA PHE A 633 13.16 9.95 -19.47
C PHE A 633 13.09 8.96 -20.65
N VAL A 634 13.56 9.38 -21.82
CA VAL A 634 13.58 8.52 -23.03
C VAL A 634 14.52 7.32 -22.84
N GLU A 635 15.69 7.51 -22.26
CA GLU A 635 16.65 6.45 -21.94
C GLU A 635 16.07 5.43 -20.98
N LYS A 636 15.47 5.91 -19.88
CA LYS A 636 14.76 5.09 -18.90
C LYS A 636 13.63 4.28 -19.54
N SER A 637 12.80 4.91 -20.36
CA SER A 637 11.67 4.25 -21.02
C SER A 637 12.12 3.10 -21.93
N LYS A 638 13.18 3.31 -22.71
CA LYS A 638 13.78 2.29 -23.56
C LYS A 638 14.38 1.14 -22.75
N TYR A 639 15.06 1.45 -21.64
CA TYR A 639 15.63 0.44 -20.75
C TYR A 639 14.53 -0.45 -20.14
N LEU A 640 13.49 0.16 -19.59
CA LEU A 640 12.38 -0.56 -18.98
C LEU A 640 11.67 -1.47 -19.99
N TYR A 641 11.41 -0.98 -21.18
CA TYR A 641 10.83 -1.80 -22.26
C TYR A 641 11.73 -2.99 -22.62
N SER A 642 13.01 -2.75 -22.85
CA SER A 642 13.98 -3.79 -23.28
C SER A 642 14.14 -4.89 -22.23
N ASN A 643 14.06 -4.56 -20.94
CA ASN A 643 14.13 -5.54 -19.86
C ASN A 643 12.80 -6.27 -19.68
N ARG A 644 11.68 -5.56 -19.74
CA ARG A 644 10.35 -6.16 -19.64
C ARG A 644 10.12 -7.24 -20.70
N SER A 645 10.52 -6.98 -21.95
CA SER A 645 10.31 -7.91 -23.07
C SER A 645 11.16 -9.18 -23.01
N LYS A 646 12.16 -9.24 -22.12
CA LYS A 646 13.05 -10.39 -21.96
C LYS A 646 12.55 -11.40 -20.92
N THR A 647 11.54 -11.08 -20.14
CA THR A 647 11.07 -11.94 -19.04
C THR A 647 9.89 -12.79 -19.47
N GLY A 648 9.82 -14.03 -18.96
CA GLY A 648 8.81 -15.00 -19.33
C GLY A 648 7.37 -14.47 -19.16
N MET A 649 7.00 -14.03 -17.96
CA MET A 649 5.65 -13.50 -17.68
C MET A 649 5.36 -12.18 -18.41
N SER A 650 6.31 -11.27 -18.49
CA SER A 650 6.12 -10.00 -19.23
C SER A 650 5.94 -10.24 -20.74
N ALA A 651 6.68 -11.18 -21.32
CA ALA A 651 6.52 -11.53 -22.74
C ALA A 651 5.17 -12.21 -23.01
N VAL A 652 4.69 -13.05 -22.07
CA VAL A 652 3.35 -13.64 -22.11
C VAL A 652 2.29 -12.56 -22.05
N GLN A 653 2.37 -11.64 -21.09
CA GLN A 653 1.40 -10.55 -20.94
C GLN A 653 1.38 -9.63 -22.17
N ASP A 654 2.54 -9.33 -22.76
CA ASP A 654 2.62 -8.56 -24.01
C ASP A 654 1.96 -9.32 -25.18
N SER A 655 2.09 -10.64 -25.19
CA SER A 655 1.44 -11.49 -26.21
C SER A 655 -0.09 -11.50 -26.03
N ILE A 656 -0.56 -11.67 -24.79
CA ILE A 656 -1.98 -11.59 -24.43
C ILE A 656 -2.53 -10.21 -24.81
N ASN A 657 -1.87 -9.13 -24.42
CA ASN A 657 -2.29 -7.77 -24.75
C ASN A 657 -2.34 -7.53 -26.26
N THR A 658 -1.38 -8.09 -27.02
CA THR A 658 -1.37 -8.01 -28.49
C THR A 658 -2.53 -8.78 -29.11
N ILE A 659 -2.91 -9.92 -28.54
CA ILE A 659 -4.07 -10.72 -29.00
C ILE A 659 -5.37 -10.00 -28.68
N LEU A 660 -5.50 -9.45 -27.47
CA LEU A 660 -6.70 -8.75 -26.99
C LEU A 660 -6.89 -7.40 -27.68
N TYR A 661 -5.83 -6.64 -27.79
CA TYR A 661 -5.80 -5.26 -28.26
C TYR A 661 -4.75 -5.10 -29.37
N PRO A 662 -5.05 -5.60 -30.58
CA PRO A 662 -4.09 -5.48 -31.68
C PRO A 662 -3.66 -4.03 -31.90
N PRO A 663 -2.37 -3.78 -32.13
CA PRO A 663 -1.86 -2.44 -32.39
C PRO A 663 -2.63 -1.75 -33.52
N SER A 664 -2.95 -0.49 -33.34
CA SER A 664 -3.65 0.37 -34.29
C SER A 664 -3.10 1.79 -34.22
N GLU A 665 -3.59 2.68 -35.09
CA GLU A 665 -3.21 4.09 -35.02
C GLU A 665 -3.59 4.73 -33.68
N ASP A 666 -4.75 4.36 -33.14
CA ASP A 666 -5.25 4.89 -31.85
C ASP A 666 -4.66 4.17 -30.62
N ASN A 667 -4.09 2.97 -30.83
CA ASN A 667 -3.43 2.16 -29.78
C ASN A 667 -2.09 1.61 -30.33
N PRO A 668 -1.07 2.45 -30.52
CA PRO A 668 0.22 1.99 -31.02
C PRO A 668 0.93 1.14 -29.96
N ARG A 669 1.68 0.14 -30.41
CA ARG A 669 2.55 -0.61 -29.52
C ARG A 669 3.62 0.30 -28.94
N GLU A 670 3.77 0.31 -27.61
CA GLU A 670 4.82 1.05 -26.91
C GLU A 670 6.13 0.25 -26.91
N ASP A 671 6.77 0.18 -28.09
CA ASP A 671 8.04 -0.48 -28.31
C ASP A 671 9.20 0.52 -28.48
N LEU A 672 10.40 0.03 -28.78
CA LEU A 672 11.55 0.91 -29.01
C LEU A 672 11.30 1.92 -30.14
N ALA A 673 10.53 1.55 -31.17
CA ALA A 673 10.19 2.46 -32.26
C ALA A 673 9.25 3.57 -31.77
N PHE A 674 8.33 3.26 -30.86
CA PHE A 674 7.48 4.25 -30.18
C PHE A 674 8.33 5.25 -29.41
N TYR A 675 9.22 4.79 -28.52
CA TYR A 675 10.08 5.67 -27.71
C TYR A 675 11.08 6.49 -28.54
N ASN A 676 11.54 5.96 -29.68
CA ASN A 676 12.40 6.70 -30.62
C ASN A 676 11.69 7.85 -31.33
N ARG A 677 10.36 7.87 -31.36
CA ARG A 677 9.56 8.96 -31.97
C ARG A 677 9.27 10.12 -31.03
N MET A 678 9.63 10.02 -29.73
CA MET A 678 9.48 11.11 -28.77
C MET A 678 10.33 12.32 -29.18
N ARG A 679 9.77 13.53 -29.15
CA ARG A 679 10.47 14.76 -29.55
C ARG A 679 10.20 15.88 -28.55
N LEU A 680 11.25 16.42 -27.95
CA LEU A 680 11.19 17.50 -26.98
C LEU A 680 10.46 18.74 -27.53
N GLN A 681 10.71 19.08 -28.80
CA GLN A 681 10.10 20.26 -29.47
C GLN A 681 8.58 20.22 -29.56
N ASP A 682 7.95 19.04 -29.44
CA ASP A 682 6.50 18.88 -29.51
C ASP A 682 5.81 19.13 -28.13
N LEU A 683 6.55 18.98 -27.02
CA LEU A 683 5.99 19.04 -25.67
C LEU A 683 5.28 20.37 -25.36
N PRO A 684 5.85 21.56 -25.66
CA PRO A 684 5.18 22.83 -25.39
C PRO A 684 3.86 22.98 -26.13
N ARG A 685 3.80 22.55 -27.41
CA ARG A 685 2.56 22.58 -28.20
C ARG A 685 1.52 21.64 -27.59
N LEU A 686 1.89 20.39 -27.29
CA LEU A 686 0.98 19.39 -26.70
C LEU A 686 0.45 19.85 -25.34
N PHE A 687 1.31 20.43 -24.51
CA PHE A 687 0.89 21.03 -23.25
C PHE A 687 -0.14 22.14 -23.44
N ASN A 688 0.13 23.06 -24.38
CA ASN A 688 -0.78 24.16 -24.70
C ASN A 688 -2.11 23.68 -25.28
N ASP A 689 -2.10 22.60 -26.10
CA ASP A 689 -3.31 21.98 -26.61
C ASP A 689 -4.23 21.43 -25.49
N ARG A 690 -3.67 20.99 -24.35
CA ARG A 690 -4.43 20.48 -23.21
C ARG A 690 -4.81 21.57 -22.21
N PHE A 691 -3.84 22.36 -21.74
CA PHE A 691 -3.99 23.27 -20.61
C PHE A 691 -3.97 24.77 -21.00
N GLY A 692 -3.67 25.11 -22.25
CA GLY A 692 -3.45 26.50 -22.68
C GLY A 692 -4.70 27.35 -22.83
N ASN A 693 -5.92 26.82 -22.66
CA ASN A 693 -7.18 27.58 -22.73
C ASN A 693 -8.05 27.27 -21.51
N ALA A 694 -8.05 28.16 -20.54
CA ALA A 694 -8.81 28.04 -19.31
C ALA A 694 -10.34 27.95 -19.53
N ALA A 695 -10.85 28.45 -20.65
CA ALA A 695 -12.29 28.40 -20.98
C ALA A 695 -12.85 26.99 -21.13
N TYR A 696 -12.01 25.97 -21.31
CA TYR A 696 -12.43 24.57 -21.33
C TYR A 696 -12.68 23.98 -19.96
N PHE A 697 -12.14 24.61 -18.91
CA PHE A 697 -12.16 24.06 -17.55
C PHE A 697 -13.30 24.59 -16.71
N THR A 698 -13.89 23.70 -15.92
CA THR A 698 -14.66 24.06 -14.74
C THR A 698 -13.82 23.68 -13.53
N PHE A 699 -13.54 24.64 -12.66
CA PHE A 699 -12.80 24.46 -11.42
C PHE A 699 -13.75 24.39 -10.23
N CYS A 700 -13.40 23.63 -9.20
CA CYS A 700 -14.07 23.58 -7.91
C CYS A 700 -13.09 24.12 -6.86
N LEU A 701 -13.48 25.11 -6.08
CA LEU A 701 -12.75 25.66 -4.95
C LEU A 701 -13.56 25.39 -3.69
N VAL A 702 -13.07 24.49 -2.85
CA VAL A 702 -13.79 24.01 -1.67
C VAL A 702 -12.89 24.14 -0.44
N GLY A 703 -13.41 24.66 0.67
CA GLY A 703 -12.69 24.72 1.91
C GLY A 703 -12.84 26.01 2.71
N ALA A 704 -11.91 26.26 3.61
CA ALA A 704 -12.00 27.32 4.60
C ALA A 704 -11.53 28.71 4.13
N LEU A 705 -11.42 28.94 2.82
CA LEU A 705 -11.02 30.24 2.27
C LEU A 705 -12.22 31.17 2.15
N PRO A 706 -12.26 32.33 2.85
CA PRO A 706 -13.39 33.26 2.82
C PRO A 706 -13.65 33.81 1.39
N GLU A 707 -14.92 34.05 1.04
CA GLU A 707 -15.34 34.43 -0.31
C GLU A 707 -14.59 35.67 -0.83
N GLN A 708 -14.37 36.68 0.00
CA GLN A 708 -13.71 37.90 -0.42
C GLN A 708 -12.24 37.65 -0.82
N GLU A 709 -11.53 36.82 -0.08
CA GLU A 709 -10.15 36.42 -0.36
C GLU A 709 -10.10 35.51 -1.60
N ALA A 710 -11.01 34.53 -1.66
CA ALA A 710 -11.15 33.63 -2.80
C ALA A 710 -11.37 34.41 -4.10
N ARG A 711 -12.26 35.43 -4.11
CA ARG A 711 -12.49 36.28 -5.29
C ARG A 711 -11.21 37.01 -5.75
N GLN A 712 -10.47 37.57 -4.82
CA GLN A 712 -9.24 38.30 -5.15
C GLN A 712 -8.18 37.38 -5.76
N ILE A 713 -8.00 36.22 -5.18
CA ILE A 713 -7.05 35.19 -5.65
C ILE A 713 -7.47 34.63 -7.01
N ILE A 714 -8.74 34.29 -7.18
CA ILE A 714 -9.27 33.78 -8.46
C ILE A 714 -9.16 34.84 -9.56
N GLU A 715 -9.51 36.10 -9.31
CA GLU A 715 -9.35 37.17 -10.29
C GLU A 715 -7.90 37.39 -10.69
N LYS A 716 -6.97 37.33 -9.73
CA LYS A 716 -5.54 37.55 -9.97
C LYS A 716 -4.87 36.40 -10.72
N TYR A 717 -5.13 35.14 -10.36
CA TYR A 717 -4.36 34.00 -10.83
C TYR A 717 -5.09 33.09 -11.80
N VAL A 718 -6.40 32.91 -11.65
CA VAL A 718 -7.19 32.00 -12.50
C VAL A 718 -7.86 32.76 -13.65
N ALA A 719 -8.49 33.90 -13.38
CA ALA A 719 -9.10 34.70 -14.43
C ALA A 719 -8.09 35.40 -15.37
N SER A 720 -6.81 35.44 -14.94
CA SER A 720 -5.70 35.95 -15.76
C SER A 720 -5.03 34.87 -16.63
N LEU A 721 -5.41 33.59 -16.47
CA LEU A 721 -4.92 32.52 -17.35
C LEU A 721 -5.40 32.78 -18.81
N PRO A 722 -4.62 32.36 -19.82
CA PRO A 722 -5.07 32.41 -21.20
C PRO A 722 -6.41 31.67 -21.38
N GLY A 723 -7.34 32.29 -22.10
CA GLY A 723 -8.66 31.69 -22.37
C GLY A 723 -9.44 32.47 -23.43
N THR A 724 -10.30 31.75 -24.14
CA THR A 724 -11.16 32.30 -25.18
C THR A 724 -12.62 32.21 -24.75
N PRO A 725 -13.20 33.31 -24.22
CA PRO A 725 -14.60 33.31 -23.77
C PRO A 725 -15.56 32.90 -24.89
N GLY A 726 -16.56 32.09 -24.52
CA GLY A 726 -17.60 31.65 -25.47
C GLY A 726 -17.19 30.53 -26.43
N VAL A 727 -15.98 29.95 -26.25
CA VAL A 727 -15.60 28.72 -26.98
C VAL A 727 -16.52 27.57 -26.57
N ALA A 728 -16.88 26.72 -27.52
CA ALA A 728 -17.67 25.52 -27.22
C ALA A 728 -16.88 24.57 -26.32
N PRO A 729 -17.53 23.91 -25.32
CA PRO A 729 -16.89 22.89 -24.52
C PRO A 729 -16.25 21.80 -25.40
N ARG A 730 -15.06 21.38 -25.04
CA ARG A 730 -14.44 20.23 -25.71
C ARG A 730 -15.28 18.96 -25.52
N GLN A 731 -15.24 18.09 -26.50
CA GLN A 731 -15.84 16.77 -26.47
C GLN A 731 -14.74 15.74 -26.65
N TYR A 732 -14.85 14.63 -25.96
CA TYR A 732 -13.94 13.51 -26.20
C TYR A 732 -14.33 12.75 -27.49
N LYS A 733 -13.37 12.05 -28.07
CA LYS A 733 -13.59 11.12 -29.17
C LYS A 733 -13.58 9.70 -28.61
N LEU A 734 -14.62 8.95 -28.87
CA LEU A 734 -14.66 7.54 -28.46
C LEU A 734 -13.60 6.74 -29.24
N LYS A 735 -12.54 6.31 -28.55
CA LYS A 735 -11.53 5.38 -29.05
C LYS A 735 -11.91 3.97 -28.63
N ASN A 736 -11.96 3.05 -29.58
CA ASN A 736 -12.40 1.68 -29.32
C ASN A 736 -11.22 0.77 -28.95
N ILE A 737 -10.50 1.12 -27.88
CA ILE A 737 -9.25 0.47 -27.47
C ILE A 737 -9.37 -0.38 -26.21
N SER A 738 -10.45 -0.23 -25.43
CA SER A 738 -10.60 -0.81 -24.09
C SER A 738 -11.40 -2.12 -24.03
N SER A 739 -11.83 -2.68 -25.16
CA SER A 739 -12.61 -3.91 -25.15
C SER A 739 -12.21 -4.79 -26.34
N PRO A 740 -12.02 -6.11 -26.14
CA PRO A 740 -11.75 -7.06 -27.21
C PRO A 740 -12.84 -7.00 -28.28
N LYS A 741 -12.44 -7.04 -29.55
CA LYS A 741 -13.40 -7.00 -30.68
C LYS A 741 -14.05 -8.35 -30.97
N ARG A 742 -13.56 -9.45 -30.40
CA ARG A 742 -13.99 -10.81 -30.67
C ARG A 742 -13.83 -11.71 -29.45
N GLU A 743 -14.48 -12.85 -29.45
CA GLU A 743 -14.19 -13.94 -28.53
C GLU A 743 -12.77 -14.47 -28.77
N ILE A 744 -12.09 -14.78 -27.65
CA ILE A 744 -10.72 -15.29 -27.65
C ILE A 744 -10.67 -16.52 -26.77
N THR A 745 -10.21 -17.61 -27.32
CA THR A 745 -9.81 -18.81 -26.58
C THR A 745 -8.39 -19.14 -27.02
N CYS A 746 -7.45 -19.12 -26.09
CA CYS A 746 -6.07 -19.47 -26.38
C CYS A 746 -5.41 -20.21 -25.22
N GLU A 747 -4.51 -21.11 -25.57
CA GLU A 747 -3.60 -21.77 -24.66
C GLU A 747 -2.17 -21.39 -25.08
N LEU A 748 -1.40 -20.86 -24.13
CA LEU A 748 -0.03 -20.38 -24.35
C LEU A 748 0.92 -21.23 -23.51
N GLU A 749 2.07 -21.55 -24.06
CA GLU A 749 3.19 -22.10 -23.30
C GLU A 749 4.23 -21.04 -23.07
N ALA A 750 4.65 -20.86 -21.81
CA ALA A 750 5.63 -19.88 -21.41
C ALA A 750 6.82 -20.53 -20.70
N ASP A 751 7.99 -19.94 -20.89
CA ASP A 751 9.21 -20.33 -20.18
C ASP A 751 9.18 -19.74 -18.76
N LEU A 752 8.39 -20.39 -17.91
CA LEU A 752 8.17 -20.03 -16.49
C LEU A 752 8.84 -21.07 -15.60
N GLU A 753 9.31 -20.65 -14.44
CA GLU A 753 9.80 -21.56 -13.42
C GLU A 753 8.62 -22.29 -12.75
N GLY A 754 8.80 -23.57 -12.51
CA GLY A 754 7.84 -24.43 -11.79
C GLY A 754 6.75 -25.03 -12.66
N ASP A 755 5.89 -25.85 -12.03
CA ASP A 755 4.74 -26.52 -12.64
C ASP A 755 3.50 -25.65 -12.49
N LEU A 756 3.28 -24.74 -13.44
CA LEU A 756 2.26 -23.69 -13.35
C LEU A 756 1.26 -23.77 -14.51
N GLY A 757 -0.02 -23.71 -14.17
CA GLY A 757 -1.12 -23.38 -15.06
C GLY A 757 -1.85 -22.14 -14.53
N GLU A 758 -1.92 -21.07 -15.33
CA GLU A 758 -2.66 -19.85 -15.01
C GLU A 758 -3.90 -19.76 -15.90
N ILE A 759 -5.04 -19.49 -15.30
CA ILE A 759 -6.34 -19.41 -15.98
C ILE A 759 -6.92 -18.01 -15.79
N GLU A 760 -7.25 -17.34 -16.89
CA GLU A 760 -8.05 -16.14 -16.94
C GLU A 760 -9.31 -16.37 -17.77
N LEU A 761 -10.47 -16.24 -17.13
CA LEU A 761 -11.77 -16.25 -17.79
C LEU A 761 -12.37 -14.87 -17.62
N ALA A 762 -12.80 -14.23 -18.70
CA ALA A 762 -13.55 -12.99 -18.62
C ALA A 762 -14.71 -12.96 -19.62
N PHE A 763 -15.80 -12.35 -19.19
CA PHE A 763 -17.04 -12.19 -19.96
C PHE A 763 -17.37 -10.70 -19.99
N THR A 764 -17.23 -10.07 -21.15
CA THR A 764 -17.47 -8.63 -21.32
C THR A 764 -18.70 -8.42 -22.18
N ASN A 765 -19.65 -7.60 -21.73
CA ASN A 765 -20.85 -7.20 -22.45
C ASN A 765 -20.97 -5.66 -22.46
N ASP A 766 -21.76 -5.13 -23.40
CA ASP A 766 -22.03 -3.69 -23.56
C ASP A 766 -23.50 -3.34 -23.34
N LYS A 767 -24.26 -4.23 -22.70
CA LYS A 767 -25.66 -4.02 -22.35
C LYS A 767 -25.80 -3.11 -21.11
N PRO A 768 -26.73 -2.13 -21.10
CA PRO A 768 -26.96 -1.36 -19.88
C PRO A 768 -27.62 -2.21 -18.78
N LEU A 769 -27.17 -2.02 -17.55
CA LEU A 769 -27.76 -2.60 -16.34
C LEU A 769 -28.61 -1.58 -15.60
N SER A 770 -29.80 -1.99 -15.14
CA SER A 770 -30.58 -1.22 -14.16
C SER A 770 -29.87 -1.19 -12.80
N ALA A 771 -30.26 -0.27 -11.92
CA ALA A 771 -29.69 -0.17 -10.56
C ALA A 771 -29.81 -1.51 -9.81
N LYS A 772 -30.95 -2.21 -9.94
CA LYS A 772 -31.13 -3.54 -9.32
C LYS A 772 -30.16 -4.58 -9.89
N GLU A 773 -29.94 -4.58 -11.20
CA GLU A 773 -28.99 -5.50 -11.83
C GLU A 773 -27.54 -5.20 -11.44
N GLN A 774 -27.18 -3.93 -11.26
CA GLN A 774 -25.84 -3.54 -10.76
C GLN A 774 -25.61 -4.05 -9.32
N THR A 775 -26.61 -3.89 -8.45
CA THR A 775 -26.56 -4.45 -7.09
C THR A 775 -26.47 -5.98 -7.10
N ALA A 776 -27.25 -6.63 -7.97
CA ALA A 776 -27.21 -8.09 -8.13
C ALA A 776 -25.86 -8.58 -8.67
N LEU A 777 -25.18 -7.82 -9.51
CA LEU A 777 -23.84 -8.15 -10.04
C LEU A 777 -22.80 -8.26 -8.93
N ASN A 778 -22.87 -7.43 -7.89
CA ASN A 778 -21.98 -7.55 -6.72
C ASN A 778 -22.21 -8.90 -5.99
N VAL A 779 -23.48 -9.31 -5.84
CA VAL A 779 -23.79 -10.62 -5.24
C VAL A 779 -23.33 -11.76 -6.14
N VAL A 780 -23.42 -11.62 -7.46
CA VAL A 780 -22.86 -12.60 -8.43
C VAL A 780 -21.39 -12.81 -8.21
N LYS A 781 -20.60 -11.72 -8.09
CA LYS A 781 -19.16 -11.76 -7.84
C LYS A 781 -18.83 -12.60 -6.61
N ASP A 782 -19.44 -12.28 -5.49
CA ASP A 782 -19.16 -12.93 -4.22
C ASP A 782 -19.66 -14.39 -4.20
N LEU A 783 -20.80 -14.67 -4.82
CA LEU A 783 -21.29 -16.04 -4.95
C LEU A 783 -20.38 -16.91 -5.82
N VAL A 784 -19.92 -16.39 -6.95
CA VAL A 784 -18.96 -17.09 -7.83
C VAL A 784 -17.66 -17.34 -7.08
N GLN A 785 -17.13 -16.33 -6.39
CA GLN A 785 -15.93 -16.43 -5.55
C GLN A 785 -16.07 -17.55 -4.51
N ALA A 786 -17.14 -17.53 -3.72
CA ALA A 786 -17.37 -18.51 -2.66
C ALA A 786 -17.54 -19.94 -3.22
N ARG A 787 -18.30 -20.10 -4.30
CA ARG A 787 -18.55 -21.40 -4.94
C ARG A 787 -17.28 -22.01 -5.55
N LEU A 788 -16.48 -21.19 -6.24
CA LEU A 788 -15.20 -21.62 -6.80
C LEU A 788 -14.23 -22.02 -5.68
N PHE A 789 -14.16 -21.24 -4.61
CA PHE A 789 -13.31 -21.54 -3.47
C PHE A 789 -13.69 -22.88 -2.82
N ASP A 790 -14.98 -23.12 -2.54
CA ASP A 790 -15.45 -24.37 -1.92
C ASP A 790 -15.16 -25.59 -2.79
N GLU A 791 -15.31 -25.48 -4.10
CA GLU A 791 -15.13 -26.60 -5.01
C GLU A 791 -13.66 -26.83 -5.38
N LEU A 792 -12.95 -25.79 -5.84
CA LEU A 792 -11.60 -25.96 -6.40
C LEU A 792 -10.52 -26.05 -5.32
N ARG A 793 -10.69 -25.31 -4.21
CA ARG A 793 -9.72 -25.32 -3.10
C ARG A 793 -10.08 -26.37 -2.04
N GLU A 794 -11.27 -26.25 -1.44
CA GLU A 794 -11.59 -27.06 -0.26
C GLU A 794 -11.87 -28.53 -0.59
N LYS A 795 -12.54 -28.80 -1.71
CA LYS A 795 -12.88 -30.19 -2.10
C LYS A 795 -11.81 -30.84 -2.97
N GLU A 796 -11.28 -30.12 -3.96
CA GLU A 796 -10.32 -30.70 -4.90
C GLU A 796 -8.86 -30.44 -4.53
N GLY A 797 -8.56 -29.45 -3.67
CA GLY A 797 -7.19 -29.06 -3.31
C GLY A 797 -6.35 -28.71 -4.54
N GLY A 798 -6.99 -28.13 -5.56
CA GLY A 798 -6.36 -27.90 -6.85
C GLY A 798 -5.92 -26.46 -7.07
N VAL A 799 -6.29 -25.53 -6.17
CA VAL A 799 -5.96 -24.11 -6.22
C VAL A 799 -5.70 -23.58 -4.81
N TYR A 800 -4.88 -22.55 -4.67
CA TYR A 800 -4.69 -21.87 -3.39
C TYR A 800 -5.60 -20.66 -3.24
N SER A 801 -5.62 -19.78 -4.25
CA SER A 801 -6.44 -18.58 -4.26
C SER A 801 -7.18 -18.43 -5.58
N ILE A 802 -8.33 -17.77 -5.52
CA ILE A 802 -9.16 -17.46 -6.67
C ILE A 802 -9.57 -16.00 -6.55
N ALA A 803 -9.42 -15.23 -7.60
CA ALA A 803 -9.90 -13.87 -7.69
C ALA A 803 -11.09 -13.80 -8.65
N VAL A 804 -12.17 -13.17 -8.19
CA VAL A 804 -13.35 -12.87 -9.02
C VAL A 804 -13.62 -11.38 -8.92
N ASP A 805 -13.60 -10.69 -10.07
CA ASP A 805 -13.91 -9.28 -10.19
C ASP A 805 -15.16 -9.09 -11.04
N ALA A 806 -15.99 -8.13 -10.68
CA ALA A 806 -17.13 -7.73 -11.48
C ALA A 806 -17.18 -6.21 -11.56
N ASP A 807 -17.13 -5.69 -12.79
CA ASP A 807 -17.08 -4.27 -13.06
C ASP A 807 -18.26 -3.84 -13.93
N TYR A 808 -18.79 -2.65 -13.65
CA TYR A 808 -19.79 -2.00 -14.47
C TYR A 808 -19.41 -0.55 -14.73
N GLN A 809 -19.31 -0.19 -16.00
CA GLN A 809 -18.92 1.15 -16.45
C GLN A 809 -20.00 1.73 -17.36
N GLN A 810 -20.32 3.02 -17.17
CA GLN A 810 -21.28 3.75 -18.02
C GLN A 810 -20.57 4.70 -19.00
N VAL A 811 -19.46 5.27 -18.61
CA VAL A 811 -18.68 6.25 -19.38
C VAL A 811 -17.31 5.65 -19.71
N PRO A 812 -16.82 5.73 -20.94
CA PRO A 812 -17.39 6.43 -22.11
C PRO A 812 -18.53 5.70 -22.82
N ARG A 813 -18.78 4.45 -22.45
CA ARG A 813 -19.86 3.60 -22.93
C ARG A 813 -20.22 2.56 -21.87
N PHE A 814 -21.39 1.97 -21.99
CA PHE A 814 -21.76 0.82 -21.15
C PHE A 814 -20.80 -0.32 -21.37
N MET A 815 -20.28 -0.87 -20.30
CA MET A 815 -19.46 -2.08 -20.27
C MET A 815 -19.69 -2.76 -18.93
N GLU A 816 -20.01 -4.04 -18.97
CA GLU A 816 -20.03 -4.93 -17.83
C GLU A 816 -19.02 -6.05 -18.04
N GLU A 817 -18.30 -6.41 -17.01
CA GLU A 817 -17.32 -7.50 -17.08
C GLU A 817 -17.36 -8.35 -15.81
N LEU A 818 -17.31 -9.68 -15.97
CA LEU A 818 -17.00 -10.64 -14.92
C LEU A 818 -15.68 -11.30 -15.28
N LYS A 819 -14.70 -11.21 -14.39
CA LYS A 819 -13.38 -11.79 -14.56
C LYS A 819 -13.08 -12.78 -13.45
N ILE A 820 -12.53 -13.94 -13.79
CA ILE A 820 -12.11 -14.99 -12.88
C ILE A 820 -10.65 -15.31 -13.19
N HIS A 821 -9.82 -15.29 -12.16
CA HIS A 821 -8.41 -15.61 -12.27
C HIS A 821 -7.99 -16.56 -11.15
N PHE A 822 -7.23 -17.60 -11.50
CA PHE A 822 -6.59 -18.49 -10.53
C PHE A 822 -5.41 -19.23 -11.14
N THR A 823 -4.52 -19.72 -10.27
CA THR A 823 -3.38 -20.57 -10.63
C THR A 823 -3.56 -21.98 -10.07
N THR A 824 -2.99 -22.96 -10.74
CA THR A 824 -3.03 -24.38 -10.41
C THR A 824 -1.81 -25.11 -10.97
N GLU A 825 -1.66 -26.39 -10.72
CA GLU A 825 -0.71 -27.24 -11.44
C GLU A 825 -1.03 -27.27 -12.94
N ARG A 826 -0.02 -27.30 -13.78
CA ARG A 826 -0.16 -27.37 -15.24
C ARG A 826 -1.13 -28.48 -15.71
N GLU A 827 -1.01 -29.67 -15.13
CA GLU A 827 -1.84 -30.82 -15.49
C GLU A 827 -3.30 -30.70 -15.02
N LYS A 828 -3.54 -30.00 -13.92
CA LYS A 828 -4.87 -29.76 -13.38
C LYS A 828 -5.61 -28.61 -14.07
N ALA A 829 -4.91 -27.74 -14.83
CA ALA A 829 -5.45 -26.52 -15.40
C ALA A 829 -6.74 -26.73 -16.20
N THR A 830 -6.77 -27.74 -17.08
CA THR A 830 -7.95 -28.05 -17.89
C THR A 830 -9.15 -28.47 -17.04
N ARG A 831 -8.93 -29.28 -16.01
CA ARG A 831 -9.97 -29.75 -15.10
C ARG A 831 -10.53 -28.62 -14.23
N MET A 832 -9.64 -27.82 -13.64
CA MET A 832 -10.06 -26.68 -12.80
C MET A 832 -10.85 -25.65 -13.61
N LYS A 833 -10.40 -25.36 -14.83
CA LYS A 833 -11.13 -24.50 -15.76
C LYS A 833 -12.51 -25.04 -16.11
N GLN A 834 -12.61 -26.31 -16.44
CA GLN A 834 -13.90 -26.95 -16.72
C GLN A 834 -14.85 -26.86 -15.53
N ARG A 835 -14.34 -27.12 -14.33
CA ARG A 835 -15.16 -27.01 -13.10
C ARG A 835 -15.66 -25.58 -12.85
N ALA A 836 -14.83 -24.58 -13.14
CA ALA A 836 -15.27 -23.19 -13.08
C ALA A 836 -16.45 -22.89 -14.04
N TYR A 837 -16.41 -23.39 -15.26
CA TYR A 837 -17.55 -23.27 -16.19
C TYR A 837 -18.80 -23.98 -15.71
N GLU A 838 -18.69 -25.15 -15.10
CA GLU A 838 -19.81 -25.89 -14.52
C GLU A 838 -20.48 -25.07 -13.40
N ILE A 839 -19.70 -24.46 -12.52
CA ILE A 839 -20.21 -23.61 -11.44
C ILE A 839 -20.94 -22.38 -11.99
N LEU A 840 -20.37 -21.70 -13.01
CA LEU A 840 -21.06 -20.61 -13.68
C LEU A 840 -22.40 -21.06 -14.29
N ALA A 841 -22.45 -22.24 -14.89
CA ALA A 841 -23.68 -22.80 -15.44
C ALA A 841 -24.71 -23.12 -14.35
N GLU A 842 -24.29 -23.66 -13.20
CA GLU A 842 -25.13 -23.89 -12.03
C GLU A 842 -25.79 -22.56 -11.54
N ILE A 843 -25.01 -21.48 -11.48
CA ILE A 843 -25.52 -20.18 -11.06
C ILE A 843 -26.48 -19.58 -12.08
N ARG A 844 -26.15 -19.60 -13.37
CA ARG A 844 -27.02 -19.13 -14.47
C ARG A 844 -28.39 -19.80 -14.49
N THR A 845 -28.43 -21.10 -14.19
CA THR A 845 -29.65 -21.87 -14.17
C THR A 845 -30.37 -21.88 -12.83
N ASN A 846 -29.94 -21.05 -11.88
CA ASN A 846 -30.46 -20.98 -10.52
C ASN A 846 -30.42 -22.35 -9.79
N ALA A 847 -29.43 -23.19 -10.14
CA ALA A 847 -29.29 -24.55 -9.56
C ALA A 847 -28.44 -24.57 -8.26
N PHE A 848 -27.99 -23.44 -7.77
CA PHE A 848 -27.28 -23.33 -6.49
C PHE A 848 -28.24 -23.37 -5.29
N SER A 849 -27.73 -23.78 -4.12
CA SER A 849 -28.57 -23.93 -2.92
C SER A 849 -28.96 -22.60 -2.28
N GLU A 850 -30.05 -22.60 -1.52
CA GLU A 850 -30.44 -21.47 -0.65
C GLU A 850 -29.36 -21.16 0.40
N GLU A 851 -28.66 -22.16 0.89
CA GLU A 851 -27.58 -22.04 1.83
C GLU A 851 -26.39 -21.27 1.22
N ASN A 852 -25.97 -21.62 -0.01
CA ASN A 852 -24.92 -20.89 -0.72
C ASN A 852 -25.30 -19.42 -0.95
N PHE A 853 -26.56 -19.14 -1.26
CA PHE A 853 -27.04 -17.78 -1.40
C PHE A 853 -26.95 -17.01 -0.09
N LYS A 854 -27.47 -17.58 1.01
CA LYS A 854 -27.49 -16.92 2.31
C LYS A 854 -26.08 -16.64 2.85
N LYS A 855 -25.12 -17.55 2.62
CA LYS A 855 -23.72 -17.34 3.03
C LYS A 855 -23.09 -16.07 2.46
N VAL A 856 -23.49 -15.67 1.26
CA VAL A 856 -22.96 -14.46 0.59
C VAL A 856 -23.86 -13.26 0.83
N TYR A 857 -25.16 -13.46 0.75
CA TYR A 857 -26.14 -12.40 0.80
C TYR A 857 -26.26 -11.72 2.17
N ILE A 858 -26.26 -12.50 3.27
CA ILE A 858 -26.47 -11.98 4.62
C ILE A 858 -25.37 -10.98 5.01
N PRO A 859 -24.06 -11.25 4.80
CA PRO A 859 -23.00 -10.29 5.08
C PRO A 859 -23.19 -8.96 4.35
N LEU A 860 -23.52 -8.99 3.06
CA LEU A 860 -23.73 -7.79 2.25
C LEU A 860 -24.89 -6.94 2.78
N VAL A 861 -25.98 -7.60 3.23
CA VAL A 861 -27.11 -6.87 3.87
C VAL A 861 -26.68 -6.22 5.17
N ILE A 862 -25.95 -6.93 6.02
CA ILE A 862 -25.47 -6.41 7.31
C ILE A 862 -24.53 -5.24 7.08
N GLU A 863 -23.60 -5.36 6.16
CA GLU A 863 -22.64 -4.31 5.80
C GLU A 863 -23.35 -3.06 5.29
N GLN A 864 -24.28 -3.21 4.36
CA GLN A 864 -25.08 -2.09 3.83
C GLN A 864 -25.89 -1.40 4.93
N GLU A 865 -26.47 -2.15 5.85
CA GLU A 865 -27.23 -1.57 6.97
C GLU A 865 -26.35 -0.85 7.98
N ALA A 866 -25.14 -1.40 8.22
CA ALA A 866 -24.15 -0.74 9.07
C ALA A 866 -23.67 0.57 8.44
N GLN A 867 -23.37 0.56 7.11
CA GLN A 867 -23.02 1.77 6.37
C GLN A 867 -24.14 2.80 6.38
N GLN A 868 -25.38 2.41 6.08
CA GLN A 868 -26.54 3.32 6.11
C GLN A 868 -26.84 3.86 7.52
N LYS A 869 -26.54 3.07 8.56
CA LYS A 869 -26.64 3.54 9.94
C LYS A 869 -25.52 4.54 10.26
N ALA A 870 -24.29 4.22 9.92
CA ALA A 870 -23.15 5.13 10.08
C ALA A 870 -23.39 6.44 9.32
N GLU A 871 -23.87 6.39 8.09
CA GLU A 871 -24.27 7.57 7.31
C GLU A 871 -25.37 8.38 7.99
N ARG A 872 -26.42 7.76 8.53
CA ARG A 872 -27.47 8.46 9.30
C ARG A 872 -26.97 9.08 10.58
N ASP A 873 -26.10 8.39 11.30
CA ASP A 873 -25.55 8.87 12.56
C ASP A 873 -24.48 9.96 12.35
N THR A 874 -23.86 10.01 11.15
CA THR A 874 -22.86 11.02 10.74
C THR A 874 -23.46 12.18 9.94
N THR A 875 -24.64 12.05 9.35
CA THR A 875 -25.27 13.03 8.43
C THR A 875 -25.66 14.35 9.09
N GLU A 876 -25.73 14.44 10.41
CA GLU A 876 -25.98 15.75 11.06
C GLU A 876 -24.70 16.58 11.31
N SER A 877 -23.47 16.02 11.15
CA SER A 877 -22.26 16.78 11.48
C SER A 877 -21.06 16.65 10.50
N THR A 878 -20.97 15.63 9.66
CA THR A 878 -19.76 15.38 8.85
C THR A 878 -19.92 15.63 7.34
N GLU A 879 -21.08 15.39 6.75
CA GLU A 879 -21.30 15.67 5.31
C GLU A 879 -21.22 17.18 4.98
N GLU A 880 -21.61 18.05 5.90
CA GLU A 880 -21.51 19.50 5.69
C GLU A 880 -20.06 20.01 5.79
N THR A 881 -19.14 19.26 6.38
CA THR A 881 -17.78 19.72 6.71
C THR A 881 -16.66 19.03 5.95
N ASP A 882 -16.90 17.90 5.25
CA ASP A 882 -15.87 17.17 4.49
C ASP A 882 -15.63 17.77 3.10
N PRO A 883 -14.44 18.39 2.85
CA PRO A 883 -14.13 18.98 1.56
C PRO A 883 -14.02 17.96 0.43
N MET A 884 -13.59 16.72 0.71
CA MET A 884 -13.39 15.68 -0.32
C MET A 884 -14.74 15.18 -0.85
N LEU A 885 -15.71 15.01 0.03
CA LEU A 885 -17.07 14.67 -0.36
C LEU A 885 -17.66 15.76 -1.27
N TRP A 886 -17.48 17.03 -0.91
CA TRP A 886 -17.93 18.15 -1.73
C TRP A 886 -17.24 18.18 -3.10
N ILE A 887 -15.94 17.90 -3.18
CA ILE A 887 -15.23 17.77 -4.48
C ILE A 887 -15.84 16.67 -5.33
N ALA A 888 -16.13 15.50 -4.76
CA ALA A 888 -16.77 14.40 -5.47
C ALA A 888 -18.16 14.79 -6.00
N MET A 889 -18.99 15.43 -5.17
CA MET A 889 -20.32 15.91 -5.56
C MET A 889 -20.26 16.96 -6.68
N LEU A 890 -19.32 17.91 -6.59
CA LEU A 890 -19.16 18.96 -7.60
C LEU A 890 -18.59 18.40 -8.91
N ASN A 891 -17.70 17.43 -8.88
CA ASN A 891 -17.23 16.75 -10.08
C ASN A 891 -18.37 15.99 -10.77
N ALA A 892 -19.19 15.25 -10.02
CA ALA A 892 -20.37 14.58 -10.55
C ALA A 892 -21.34 15.58 -11.19
N TYR A 893 -21.55 16.75 -10.57
CA TYR A 893 -22.37 17.83 -11.12
C TYR A 893 -21.78 18.37 -12.45
N VAL A 894 -20.45 18.57 -12.51
CA VAL A 894 -19.75 19.04 -13.73
C VAL A 894 -19.86 18.02 -14.87
N GLU A 895 -19.79 16.74 -14.56
CA GLU A 895 -19.90 15.64 -15.53
C GLU A 895 -21.33 15.41 -16.02
N GLY A 896 -22.31 16.14 -15.47
CA GLY A 896 -23.71 16.08 -15.88
C GLY A 896 -24.52 14.99 -15.18
N HIS A 897 -23.96 14.34 -14.17
CA HIS A 897 -24.72 13.55 -13.21
C HIS A 897 -25.47 14.53 -12.31
N LYS A 898 -26.73 14.80 -12.62
CA LYS A 898 -27.57 15.71 -11.82
C LYS A 898 -27.70 15.13 -10.41
N SER A 899 -26.99 15.73 -9.46
CA SER A 899 -27.13 15.44 -8.03
C SER A 899 -28.36 16.17 -7.45
N ASN A 900 -29.53 16.02 -8.07
CA ASN A 900 -30.75 16.31 -7.39
C ASN A 900 -31.09 15.11 -6.52
N SER A 901 -31.38 15.32 -5.26
CA SER A 901 -31.85 14.29 -4.32
C SER A 901 -33.07 13.49 -4.81
N LYS A 902 -33.68 13.89 -5.96
CA LYS A 902 -34.77 13.19 -6.65
C LYS A 902 -34.30 12.34 -7.85
N ASP A 903 -33.04 12.52 -8.33
CA ASP A 903 -32.41 11.77 -9.42
C ASP A 903 -31.09 11.10 -8.97
N ALA A 904 -30.87 11.03 -7.67
CA ALA A 904 -29.82 10.16 -7.11
C ALA A 904 -30.09 8.73 -7.59
N PRO A 905 -29.07 7.95 -8.02
CA PRO A 905 -29.30 6.57 -8.41
C PRO A 905 -30.02 5.87 -7.25
N GLU A 906 -31.13 5.21 -7.59
CA GLU A 906 -31.95 4.46 -6.63
C GLU A 906 -31.02 3.50 -5.90
N VAL A 907 -30.80 3.74 -4.61
CA VAL A 907 -29.99 2.82 -3.78
C VAL A 907 -30.83 1.58 -3.55
N ILE A 908 -30.58 0.55 -4.34
CA ILE A 908 -31.24 -0.73 -4.17
C ILE A 908 -30.67 -1.43 -2.94
N ASN A 909 -31.55 -1.82 -2.03
CA ASN A 909 -31.15 -2.56 -0.85
C ASN A 909 -30.82 -4.01 -1.29
N PHE A 910 -29.72 -4.56 -0.77
CA PHE A 910 -29.40 -5.96 -0.98
C PHE A 910 -30.56 -6.89 -0.58
N ARG A 911 -31.39 -6.52 0.41
CA ARG A 911 -32.59 -7.25 0.79
C ARG A 911 -33.60 -7.47 -0.35
N ASP A 912 -33.58 -6.64 -1.38
CA ASP A 912 -34.46 -6.73 -2.54
C ASP A 912 -33.93 -7.63 -3.66
N ILE A 913 -32.73 -8.18 -3.48
CA ILE A 913 -32.06 -9.07 -4.42
C ILE A 913 -32.44 -10.53 -4.14
N THR A 914 -32.90 -11.21 -5.15
CA THR A 914 -33.31 -12.62 -5.08
C THR A 914 -32.32 -13.51 -5.84
N ARG A 915 -32.36 -14.82 -5.57
CA ARG A 915 -31.63 -15.83 -6.34
C ARG A 915 -31.88 -15.75 -7.85
N LYS A 916 -33.13 -15.40 -8.22
CA LYS A 916 -33.50 -15.24 -9.63
C LYS A 916 -32.81 -14.02 -10.24
N ASP A 917 -32.75 -12.89 -9.52
CA ASP A 917 -32.07 -11.68 -10.01
C ASP A 917 -30.58 -11.96 -10.30
N ILE A 918 -29.93 -12.78 -9.45
CA ILE A 918 -28.53 -13.21 -9.63
C ILE A 918 -28.39 -14.05 -10.91
N ALA A 919 -29.24 -15.05 -11.08
CA ALA A 919 -29.24 -15.91 -12.27
C ALA A 919 -29.50 -15.09 -13.55
N ASP A 920 -30.50 -14.21 -13.53
CA ASP A 920 -30.89 -13.37 -14.66
C ASP A 920 -29.76 -12.39 -15.05
N VAL A 921 -29.08 -11.78 -14.08
CA VAL A 921 -27.93 -10.87 -14.34
C VAL A 921 -26.76 -11.64 -14.93
N LEU A 922 -26.38 -12.77 -14.34
CA LEU A 922 -25.28 -13.57 -14.89
C LEU A 922 -25.60 -14.10 -16.29
N ASP A 923 -26.85 -14.50 -16.54
CA ASP A 923 -27.30 -14.93 -17.87
C ASP A 923 -27.23 -13.78 -18.88
N LYS A 924 -27.73 -12.58 -18.51
CA LYS A 924 -27.67 -11.36 -19.33
C LYS A 924 -26.22 -10.96 -19.65
N LEU A 925 -25.31 -11.03 -18.65
CA LEU A 925 -23.90 -10.73 -18.83
C LEU A 925 -23.24 -11.73 -19.80
N MET A 926 -23.48 -13.01 -19.61
CA MET A 926 -22.85 -14.07 -20.41
C MET A 926 -23.48 -14.24 -21.79
N GLU A 927 -24.74 -13.85 -21.97
CA GLU A 927 -25.47 -13.98 -23.25
C GLU A 927 -24.92 -13.00 -24.30
N GLY A 928 -24.20 -13.51 -25.27
CA GLY A 928 -23.54 -12.73 -26.32
C GLY A 928 -22.30 -11.95 -25.84
N ALA A 929 -21.79 -12.29 -24.64
CA ALA A 929 -20.55 -11.72 -24.13
C ALA A 929 -19.37 -12.02 -25.04
N LYS A 930 -18.45 -11.07 -25.12
CA LYS A 930 -17.11 -11.31 -25.70
C LYS A 930 -16.29 -12.06 -24.66
N LYS A 931 -16.24 -13.38 -24.85
CA LYS A 931 -15.54 -14.29 -23.93
C LYS A 931 -14.03 -14.21 -24.15
N ARG A 932 -13.28 -14.13 -23.07
CA ARG A 932 -11.84 -14.38 -23.00
C ARG A 932 -11.61 -15.63 -22.17
N ASP A 933 -10.96 -16.61 -22.74
CA ASP A 933 -10.59 -17.88 -22.12
C ASP A 933 -9.12 -18.11 -22.42
N ILE A 934 -8.28 -17.69 -21.49
CA ILE A 934 -6.82 -17.73 -21.63
C ILE A 934 -6.28 -18.71 -20.62
N THR A 935 -5.49 -19.66 -21.10
CA THR A 935 -4.72 -20.58 -20.26
C THR A 935 -3.26 -20.42 -20.60
N VAL A 936 -2.43 -20.13 -19.60
CA VAL A 936 -0.98 -20.13 -19.74
C VAL A 936 -0.42 -21.32 -18.98
N LYS A 937 0.46 -22.10 -19.62
CA LYS A 937 1.10 -23.24 -19.00
C LYS A 937 2.62 -23.07 -19.03
N SER A 938 3.31 -23.40 -17.96
CA SER A 938 4.77 -23.53 -17.98
C SER A 938 5.19 -24.60 -19.01
N LYS A 939 6.30 -24.38 -19.69
CA LYS A 939 6.87 -25.43 -20.57
C LYS A 939 7.26 -26.62 -19.72
N GLN A 940 7.03 -27.84 -20.23
CA GLN A 940 7.60 -29.03 -19.60
C GLN A 940 9.13 -28.93 -19.68
N GLU A 941 9.80 -28.88 -18.53
CA GLU A 941 11.23 -29.16 -18.52
C GLU A 941 11.43 -30.60 -18.97
N GLN A 942 12.15 -30.79 -20.06
CA GLN A 942 12.74 -32.11 -20.33
C GLN A 942 13.82 -32.27 -19.25
N TYR A 943 13.50 -32.93 -18.15
CA TYR A 943 14.50 -33.44 -17.24
C TYR A 943 15.39 -34.41 -18.03
N SER A 944 16.51 -33.94 -18.52
CA SER A 944 17.60 -34.83 -18.81
C SER A 944 18.13 -35.31 -17.47
N ASP A 945 17.94 -36.59 -17.20
CA ASP A 945 18.59 -37.29 -16.10
C ASP A 945 20.09 -36.95 -16.06
N PHE A 946 20.53 -36.11 -15.13
CA PHE A 946 21.90 -35.98 -14.70
C PHE A 946 21.96 -36.01 -13.16
#